data_d56d63d9ecc08a340a3969adab520c70
#
_entry.id   d56d63d9ecc08a340a3969adab520c70
#
_cell.length_a   1.000
_cell.length_b   1.000
_cell.length_c   1.000
_cell.angle_alpha   90.00
_cell.angle_beta   90.00
_cell.angle_gamma   90.00
#
_symmetry.space_group_name_H-M   'P 1'
#
loop_
_entity.id
_entity.type
_entity.pdbx_description
1 polymer ?
#
loop_
_entity_poly.entity_id
_entity_poly.type
_entity_poly.pdbx_seq_one_letter_code
_entity_poly.pdbx_strand_id
1 'polypeptide(L)'
;EPDSPAYNVGGMARLNGVLNIERFDAALQALILRHETLRTTFPSVDGVAYQNVSEHTSLQMRWEDISGLPADVRQQRLQALADSEAHQPFDLETRPLLRACLVRAGELEHYFVLTLHHIVTEGWAMDIFARELGLLYEAFLEGKPSPLEPLAVQYLDYSVWQRQWMEAGERQRQLDYWTAQLGSEHPLLELPGDRPRPPVQSHQGELYRFDLQADLAARVRAFNAQNGLTLFMTMIATLAVLLYRYSGQTDLRIGAPVANRIRPESEGLIGAFLNTQVLRVQLDGQMSVAQLFEQVRHTVIEGQSHQDLPFDHLVEALQPPRSAAYNPLFQVMCNVQRWEFQQSRELAGMTVEYLVNDARATKFDLNLEVTELDHRLGCCLTYSTDLFDEPRIAKMAEHWLNLLQALLADPQQCLSDLPLLQDTERQQLLDSLGVEAGEQRLDQCIHELFAGQARLRSNAPALTFAGETLSYAELDSRANQLARALRERGVGPQVRVGLALERSLHMVIGLLAILKAGGAYVPLDPEYPLERLQYMIEDSGVGLLLSDRALFAALGELPDDVARWCLEDDLPLLEGYSHDELPFLSLPQHQAYLIYTSGSTGKPKGVVVSHGEIAMHCQAVIRRFDMQPDDCELHFYSINFDAATERLLVPLLAGARVVLRAQGQWDAEEICSLIREQQVNILGFTPSYGSQLAQWLATQGQTLPVRMCITGGEALTGEHLHRIRAVFQPELFFNAYGPTETVVMPLASLAPQQLPEGEASVPIGQVVGARVAYILDADLALVPQGASGELYIGGPGLAQGYHQRPGMTAERFVADPFSGQGGRLYRTGDLVRQRADGLVEYLGRIDHQVKIRGFRIELGEIETRLLEHGRVREAVVLALDTPSGKQ
;
A
#
# COMPACT_ATOMS: atom_id res chain seq x y z
N GLU A 1 -8.95 -19.20 -23.41
CA GLU A 1 -9.85 -19.68 -22.35
C GLU A 1 -11.18 -20.16 -22.95
N PRO A 2 -11.28 -21.43 -23.41
CA PRO A 2 -12.47 -21.91 -24.13
C PRO A 2 -13.75 -21.92 -23.29
N ASP A 3 -13.62 -22.03 -21.96
CA ASP A 3 -14.73 -22.12 -21.02
C ASP A 3 -15.06 -20.79 -20.31
N SER A 4 -14.48 -19.68 -20.75
CA SER A 4 -14.69 -18.37 -20.14
C SER A 4 -15.94 -17.67 -20.69
N PRO A 5 -16.87 -17.20 -19.84
CA PRO A 5 -18.00 -16.37 -20.24
C PRO A 5 -17.65 -14.87 -20.33
N ALA A 6 -16.41 -14.48 -20.10
CA ALA A 6 -15.99 -13.07 -19.99
C ALA A 6 -16.25 -12.22 -21.24
N TYR A 7 -16.47 -12.87 -22.38
CA TYR A 7 -16.79 -12.22 -23.66
C TYR A 7 -18.27 -12.39 -24.06
N ASN A 8 -19.13 -12.83 -23.16
CA ASN A 8 -20.56 -12.83 -23.42
C ASN A 8 -21.13 -11.42 -23.30
N VAL A 9 -21.83 -10.98 -24.32
CA VAL A 9 -22.59 -9.72 -24.35
C VAL A 9 -24.05 -10.09 -24.29
N GLY A 10 -24.70 -9.90 -23.17
CA GLY A 10 -26.09 -10.28 -22.93
C GLY A 10 -26.96 -9.05 -22.65
N GLY A 11 -28.22 -9.14 -23.02
CA GLY A 11 -29.23 -8.15 -22.71
C GLY A 11 -30.62 -8.78 -22.58
N MET A 12 -31.48 -8.10 -21.83
CA MET A 12 -32.89 -8.44 -21.71
C MET A 12 -33.76 -7.24 -22.04
N ALA A 13 -34.75 -7.43 -22.86
CA ALA A 13 -35.76 -6.42 -23.16
C ALA A 13 -37.15 -6.91 -22.71
N ARG A 14 -37.88 -6.07 -22.02
CA ARG A 14 -39.28 -6.27 -21.70
C ARG A 14 -40.16 -5.74 -22.85
N LEU A 15 -41.04 -6.57 -23.38
CA LEU A 15 -41.94 -6.27 -24.46
C LEU A 15 -43.37 -6.20 -23.89
N ASN A 16 -43.93 -5.02 -23.78
CA ASN A 16 -45.28 -4.78 -23.27
C ASN A 16 -46.22 -4.47 -24.43
N GLY A 17 -47.13 -5.37 -24.71
CA GLY A 17 -48.09 -5.25 -25.81
C GLY A 17 -48.40 -6.60 -26.47
N VAL A 18 -49.14 -6.58 -27.56
CA VAL A 18 -49.50 -7.81 -28.32
C VAL A 18 -48.31 -8.23 -29.19
N LEU A 19 -47.68 -9.35 -28.85
CA LEU A 19 -46.55 -9.89 -29.60
C LEU A 19 -47.02 -11.06 -30.50
N ASN A 20 -46.74 -10.95 -31.83
CA ASN A 20 -46.84 -12.09 -32.73
C ASN A 20 -45.52 -12.85 -32.82
N ILE A 21 -45.45 -13.98 -32.11
CA ILE A 21 -44.25 -14.78 -31.94
C ILE A 21 -43.68 -15.28 -33.26
N GLU A 22 -44.53 -15.76 -34.15
CA GLU A 22 -44.12 -16.29 -35.48
C GLU A 22 -43.47 -15.18 -36.33
N ARG A 23 -44.08 -13.97 -36.34
CA ARG A 23 -43.52 -12.84 -37.08
C ARG A 23 -42.24 -12.28 -36.43
N PHE A 24 -42.14 -12.34 -35.10
CA PHE A 24 -40.93 -11.94 -34.37
C PHE A 24 -39.77 -12.89 -34.67
N ASP A 25 -40.03 -14.22 -34.66
CA ASP A 25 -38.99 -15.19 -35.01
C ASP A 25 -38.58 -15.03 -36.48
N ALA A 26 -39.55 -14.85 -37.40
CA ALA A 26 -39.25 -14.61 -38.81
C ALA A 26 -38.39 -13.36 -39.03
N ALA A 27 -38.63 -12.28 -38.26
CA ALA A 27 -37.82 -11.06 -38.30
C ALA A 27 -36.40 -11.33 -37.79
N LEU A 28 -36.26 -12.08 -36.69
CA LEU A 28 -34.95 -12.47 -36.14
C LEU A 28 -34.17 -13.34 -37.16
N GLN A 29 -34.81 -14.32 -37.79
CA GLN A 29 -34.16 -15.15 -38.83
C GLN A 29 -33.72 -14.31 -40.02
N ALA A 30 -34.53 -13.35 -40.46
CA ALA A 30 -34.23 -12.47 -41.58
C ALA A 30 -33.01 -11.55 -41.24
N LEU A 31 -32.93 -11.07 -40.00
CA LEU A 31 -31.79 -10.27 -39.52
C LEU A 31 -30.51 -11.11 -39.53
N ILE A 32 -30.54 -12.33 -39.03
CA ILE A 32 -29.40 -13.25 -39.00
C ILE A 32 -28.92 -13.58 -40.43
N LEU A 33 -29.84 -13.79 -41.36
CA LEU A 33 -29.52 -14.03 -42.78
C LEU A 33 -28.88 -12.80 -43.42
N ARG A 34 -29.30 -11.60 -43.05
CA ARG A 34 -28.78 -10.32 -43.56
C ARG A 34 -27.33 -10.07 -43.17
N HIS A 35 -26.99 -10.31 -41.90
CA HIS A 35 -25.65 -10.09 -41.36
C HIS A 35 -24.88 -11.41 -41.23
N GLU A 36 -23.93 -11.62 -42.11
CA GLU A 36 -23.11 -12.85 -42.16
C GLU A 36 -22.39 -13.12 -40.84
N THR A 37 -21.99 -12.12 -40.11
CA THR A 37 -21.32 -12.20 -38.80
C THR A 37 -22.15 -13.02 -37.79
N LEU A 38 -23.47 -12.88 -37.78
CA LEU A 38 -24.37 -13.59 -36.87
C LEU A 38 -24.51 -15.11 -37.16
N ARG A 39 -24.00 -15.56 -38.30
CA ARG A 39 -23.93 -16.96 -38.69
C ARG A 39 -22.53 -17.44 -39.01
N THR A 40 -21.53 -16.72 -38.49
CA THR A 40 -20.09 -17.02 -38.60
C THR A 40 -19.62 -17.82 -37.41
N THR A 41 -18.81 -18.85 -37.67
CA THR A 41 -18.02 -19.61 -36.69
C THR A 41 -16.54 -19.46 -37.00
N PHE A 42 -15.67 -19.82 -36.04
CA PHE A 42 -14.23 -19.62 -36.13
C PHE A 42 -13.48 -20.95 -35.91
N PRO A 43 -13.63 -21.94 -36.83
CA PRO A 43 -12.85 -23.17 -36.73
C PRO A 43 -11.37 -22.92 -36.91
N SER A 44 -10.53 -23.76 -36.28
CA SER A 44 -9.07 -23.70 -36.41
C SER A 44 -8.55 -24.88 -37.23
N VAL A 45 -7.70 -24.62 -38.22
CA VAL A 45 -6.98 -25.64 -38.98
C VAL A 45 -5.49 -25.36 -38.87
N ASP A 46 -4.73 -26.33 -38.36
CA ASP A 46 -3.29 -26.20 -38.09
C ASP A 46 -2.91 -24.98 -37.18
N GLY A 47 -3.81 -24.65 -36.25
CA GLY A 47 -3.59 -23.52 -35.31
C GLY A 47 -3.95 -22.15 -35.91
N VAL A 48 -4.49 -22.07 -37.12
CA VAL A 48 -4.97 -20.86 -37.78
C VAL A 48 -6.49 -20.82 -37.78
N ALA A 49 -7.06 -19.78 -37.20
CA ALA A 49 -8.50 -19.57 -37.17
C ALA A 49 -9.02 -19.00 -38.48
N TYR A 50 -10.17 -19.45 -38.89
CA TYR A 50 -10.87 -19.01 -40.12
C TYR A 50 -12.28 -18.53 -39.79
N GLN A 51 -12.78 -17.55 -40.57
CA GLN A 51 -14.19 -17.19 -40.58
C GLN A 51 -14.93 -18.17 -41.52
N ASN A 52 -15.84 -18.93 -40.93
CA ASN A 52 -16.69 -19.86 -41.68
C ASN A 52 -18.15 -19.38 -41.63
N VAL A 53 -18.62 -18.85 -42.76
CA VAL A 53 -19.98 -18.31 -42.88
C VAL A 53 -20.93 -19.41 -43.31
N SER A 54 -21.93 -19.72 -42.50
CA SER A 54 -22.98 -20.68 -42.84
C SER A 54 -23.97 -20.09 -43.84
N GLU A 55 -24.41 -20.87 -44.87
CA GLU A 55 -25.43 -20.44 -45.82
C GLU A 55 -26.82 -20.32 -45.17
N HIS A 56 -27.05 -21.08 -44.09
CA HIS A 56 -28.34 -21.15 -43.41
C HIS A 56 -28.20 -20.74 -41.94
N THR A 57 -29.27 -20.19 -41.38
CA THR A 57 -29.37 -20.00 -39.95
C THR A 57 -29.66 -21.31 -39.26
N SER A 58 -28.91 -21.62 -38.20
CA SER A 58 -29.12 -22.76 -37.29
C SER A 58 -29.73 -22.34 -35.97
N LEU A 59 -30.01 -21.05 -35.78
CA LEU A 59 -30.59 -20.54 -34.54
C LEU A 59 -32.03 -21.02 -34.38
N GLN A 60 -32.29 -21.64 -33.20
CA GLN A 60 -33.65 -21.89 -32.73
C GLN A 60 -33.91 -20.99 -31.55
N MET A 61 -34.82 -20.03 -31.70
CA MET A 61 -35.25 -19.19 -30.58
C MET A 61 -35.93 -20.07 -29.53
N ARG A 62 -35.37 -20.09 -28.31
CA ARG A 62 -35.94 -20.81 -27.18
C ARG A 62 -37.22 -20.10 -26.72
N TRP A 63 -38.25 -20.85 -26.42
CA TRP A 63 -39.52 -20.35 -25.90
C TRP A 63 -39.81 -20.91 -24.52
N GLU A 64 -40.20 -20.03 -23.58
CA GLU A 64 -40.59 -20.42 -22.23
C GLU A 64 -41.87 -19.67 -21.80
N ASP A 65 -42.86 -20.37 -21.28
CA ASP A 65 -44.09 -19.75 -20.73
C ASP A 65 -44.09 -19.86 -19.19
N ILE A 66 -43.98 -18.72 -18.56
CA ILE A 66 -43.97 -18.59 -17.07
C ILE A 66 -45.21 -17.82 -16.58
N SER A 67 -46.18 -17.55 -17.45
CA SER A 67 -47.36 -16.74 -17.13
C SER A 67 -48.23 -17.34 -16.02
N GLY A 68 -48.18 -18.67 -15.86
CA GLY A 68 -48.90 -19.38 -14.78
C GLY A 68 -48.24 -19.35 -13.41
N LEU A 69 -47.00 -18.79 -13.29
CA LEU A 69 -46.28 -18.72 -12.01
C LEU A 69 -46.67 -17.50 -11.20
N PRO A 70 -46.56 -17.53 -9.85
CA PRO A 70 -46.65 -16.34 -8.98
C PRO A 70 -45.63 -15.25 -9.37
N ALA A 71 -45.95 -13.99 -9.11
CA ALA A 71 -45.13 -12.85 -9.56
C ALA A 71 -43.68 -12.87 -9.07
N ASP A 72 -43.48 -13.24 -7.81
CA ASP A 72 -42.15 -13.38 -7.17
C ASP A 72 -41.36 -14.54 -7.80
N VAL A 73 -41.98 -15.65 -8.08
CA VAL A 73 -41.37 -16.82 -8.75
C VAL A 73 -41.01 -16.48 -10.20
N ARG A 74 -41.88 -15.71 -10.90
CA ARG A 74 -41.58 -15.24 -12.27
C ARG A 74 -40.33 -14.38 -12.31
N GLN A 75 -40.22 -13.43 -11.37
CA GLN A 75 -39.02 -12.57 -11.29
C GLN A 75 -37.74 -13.35 -10.99
N GLN A 76 -37.77 -14.28 -10.04
CA GLN A 76 -36.67 -15.19 -9.77
C GLN A 76 -36.28 -16.03 -10.98
N ARG A 77 -37.29 -16.54 -11.74
CA ARG A 77 -37.05 -17.35 -12.92
C ARG A 77 -36.41 -16.53 -14.05
N LEU A 78 -36.86 -15.30 -14.26
CA LEU A 78 -36.28 -14.37 -15.26
C LEU A 78 -34.84 -14.05 -14.92
N GLN A 79 -34.54 -13.76 -13.64
CA GLN A 79 -33.16 -13.49 -13.19
C GLN A 79 -32.27 -14.72 -13.38
N ALA A 80 -32.75 -15.91 -12.95
CA ALA A 80 -31.98 -17.14 -13.12
C ALA A 80 -31.72 -17.49 -14.59
N LEU A 81 -32.67 -17.15 -15.50
CA LEU A 81 -32.48 -17.33 -16.92
C LEU A 81 -31.45 -16.37 -17.48
N ALA A 82 -31.53 -15.09 -17.13
CA ALA A 82 -30.55 -14.07 -17.52
C ALA A 82 -29.12 -14.43 -17.04
N ASP A 83 -28.99 -14.84 -15.79
CA ASP A 83 -27.73 -15.28 -15.21
C ASP A 83 -27.15 -16.50 -15.90
N SER A 84 -28.02 -17.50 -16.16
CA SER A 84 -27.61 -18.72 -16.88
C SER A 84 -27.11 -18.42 -18.30
N GLU A 85 -27.83 -17.58 -19.06
CA GLU A 85 -27.43 -17.20 -20.42
C GLU A 85 -26.15 -16.36 -20.43
N ALA A 86 -25.97 -15.48 -19.45
CA ALA A 86 -24.75 -14.66 -19.31
C ALA A 86 -23.49 -15.49 -19.01
N HIS A 87 -23.63 -16.56 -18.20
CA HIS A 87 -22.48 -17.36 -17.73
C HIS A 87 -22.20 -18.60 -18.58
N GLN A 88 -23.09 -18.98 -19.51
CA GLN A 88 -22.84 -20.14 -20.37
C GLN A 88 -21.82 -19.79 -21.45
N PRO A 89 -20.66 -20.46 -21.55
CA PRO A 89 -19.64 -20.18 -22.57
C PRO A 89 -20.16 -20.51 -23.98
N PHE A 90 -19.54 -19.91 -25.01
CA PHE A 90 -19.75 -20.23 -26.41
C PHE A 90 -18.62 -21.11 -26.93
N ASP A 91 -19.00 -22.08 -27.77
CA ASP A 91 -18.08 -22.81 -28.62
C ASP A 91 -17.91 -22.03 -29.93
N LEU A 92 -16.75 -21.43 -30.13
CA LEU A 92 -16.46 -20.57 -31.28
C LEU A 92 -16.36 -21.35 -32.60
N GLU A 93 -16.05 -22.64 -32.55
CA GLU A 93 -15.76 -23.44 -33.76
C GLU A 93 -17.01 -24.01 -34.44
N THR A 94 -18.00 -24.46 -33.65
CA THR A 94 -19.01 -25.36 -34.17
C THR A 94 -20.45 -24.85 -34.07
N ARG A 95 -20.73 -23.84 -33.21
CA ARG A 95 -22.11 -23.39 -32.90
C ARG A 95 -22.32 -21.93 -33.24
N PRO A 96 -23.56 -21.51 -33.50
CA PRO A 96 -23.86 -20.09 -33.60
C PRO A 96 -23.42 -19.32 -32.35
N LEU A 97 -22.84 -18.15 -32.56
CA LEU A 97 -22.32 -17.30 -31.48
C LEU A 97 -23.37 -16.31 -30.96
N LEU A 98 -24.62 -16.75 -31.05
CA LEU A 98 -25.83 -16.05 -30.66
C LEU A 98 -26.82 -17.03 -30.03
N ARG A 99 -27.39 -16.69 -28.88
CA ARG A 99 -28.49 -17.38 -28.24
C ARG A 99 -29.64 -16.41 -28.01
N ALA A 100 -30.86 -16.84 -28.26
CA ALA A 100 -32.05 -16.05 -28.06
C ALA A 100 -33.14 -16.86 -27.34
N CYS A 101 -33.75 -16.24 -26.33
CA CYS A 101 -34.86 -16.80 -25.58
C CYS A 101 -35.99 -15.77 -25.47
N LEU A 102 -37.21 -16.19 -25.83
CA LEU A 102 -38.43 -15.41 -25.66
C LEU A 102 -39.23 -16.01 -24.51
N VAL A 103 -39.54 -15.23 -23.49
CA VAL A 103 -40.24 -15.66 -22.28
C VAL A 103 -41.59 -14.95 -22.21
N ARG A 104 -42.67 -15.69 -22.10
CA ARG A 104 -44.01 -15.15 -21.85
C ARG A 104 -44.27 -15.07 -20.36
N ALA A 105 -44.49 -13.88 -19.83
CA ALA A 105 -44.81 -13.65 -18.43
C ALA A 105 -46.28 -13.28 -18.20
N GLY A 106 -47.01 -12.89 -19.29
CA GLY A 106 -48.42 -12.56 -19.28
C GLY A 106 -49.00 -12.48 -20.69
N GLU A 107 -50.28 -12.10 -20.81
CA GLU A 107 -50.91 -11.95 -22.15
C GLU A 107 -50.29 -10.86 -23.00
N LEU A 108 -49.89 -9.75 -22.35
CA LEU A 108 -49.28 -8.58 -22.98
C LEU A 108 -47.85 -8.35 -22.49
N GLU A 109 -47.26 -9.29 -21.77
CA GLU A 109 -45.93 -9.11 -21.17
C GLU A 109 -45.01 -10.25 -21.58
N HIS A 110 -43.96 -9.91 -22.30
CA HIS A 110 -42.93 -10.84 -22.75
C HIS A 110 -41.54 -10.30 -22.42
N TYR A 111 -40.54 -11.18 -22.33
CA TYR A 111 -39.15 -10.83 -22.16
C TYR A 111 -38.31 -11.48 -23.24
N PHE A 112 -37.51 -10.69 -23.94
CA PHE A 112 -36.55 -11.17 -24.93
C PHE A 112 -35.14 -11.13 -24.32
N VAL A 113 -34.57 -12.31 -24.13
CA VAL A 113 -33.19 -12.48 -23.64
C VAL A 113 -32.33 -12.84 -24.84
N LEU A 114 -31.30 -12.03 -25.06
CA LEU A 114 -30.34 -12.17 -26.16
C LEU A 114 -28.91 -12.17 -25.59
N THR A 115 -28.13 -13.17 -26.01
CA THR A 115 -26.70 -13.26 -25.64
C THR A 115 -25.88 -13.56 -26.89
N LEU A 116 -24.84 -12.76 -27.12
CA LEU A 116 -23.88 -12.92 -28.20
C LEU A 116 -22.46 -13.02 -27.64
N HIS A 117 -21.58 -13.69 -28.40
CA HIS A 117 -20.17 -13.58 -28.11
C HIS A 117 -19.59 -12.26 -28.66
N HIS A 118 -18.72 -11.59 -27.94
CA HIS A 118 -18.19 -10.27 -28.32
C HIS A 118 -17.41 -10.28 -29.65
N ILE A 119 -16.96 -11.48 -30.11
CA ILE A 119 -16.29 -11.63 -31.42
C ILE A 119 -17.18 -11.30 -32.60
N VAL A 120 -18.52 -11.36 -32.42
CA VAL A 120 -19.50 -11.07 -33.46
C VAL A 120 -20.35 -9.84 -33.20
N THR A 121 -20.16 -9.16 -32.08
CA THR A 121 -20.93 -7.98 -31.67
C THR A 121 -20.16 -7.02 -30.80
N GLU A 122 -20.67 -5.80 -30.66
CA GLU A 122 -20.24 -4.74 -29.77
C GLU A 122 -21.42 -3.81 -29.45
N GLY A 123 -21.25 -2.78 -28.59
CA GLY A 123 -22.31 -1.86 -28.21
C GLY A 123 -23.03 -1.23 -29.43
N TRP A 124 -22.29 -0.65 -30.37
CA TRP A 124 -22.83 -0.07 -31.61
C TRP A 124 -23.61 -1.08 -32.43
N ALA A 125 -23.12 -2.31 -32.54
CA ALA A 125 -23.79 -3.39 -33.28
C ALA A 125 -25.13 -3.79 -32.65
N MET A 126 -25.28 -3.67 -31.33
CA MET A 126 -26.53 -3.93 -30.64
C MET A 126 -27.61 -2.89 -30.99
N ASP A 127 -27.23 -1.65 -31.24
CA ASP A 127 -28.16 -0.62 -31.72
C ASP A 127 -28.70 -0.92 -33.12
N ILE A 128 -27.80 -1.37 -33.99
CA ILE A 128 -28.20 -1.82 -35.33
C ILE A 128 -29.14 -3.01 -35.24
N PHE A 129 -28.79 -4.01 -34.40
CA PHE A 129 -29.57 -5.20 -34.15
C PHE A 129 -31.02 -4.85 -33.74
N ALA A 130 -31.14 -4.01 -32.70
CA ALA A 130 -32.47 -3.64 -32.18
C ALA A 130 -33.29 -2.80 -33.16
N ARG A 131 -32.65 -1.88 -33.88
CA ARG A 131 -33.33 -1.05 -34.91
C ARG A 131 -33.83 -1.89 -36.08
N GLU A 132 -32.95 -2.74 -36.62
CA GLU A 132 -33.32 -3.55 -37.81
C GLU A 132 -34.32 -4.66 -37.48
N LEU A 133 -34.19 -5.31 -36.29
CA LEU A 133 -35.17 -6.26 -35.79
C LEU A 133 -36.55 -5.61 -35.69
N GLY A 134 -36.63 -4.38 -35.19
CA GLY A 134 -37.88 -3.65 -35.11
C GLY A 134 -38.49 -3.36 -36.46
N LEU A 135 -37.71 -2.85 -37.41
CA LEU A 135 -38.19 -2.55 -38.77
C LEU A 135 -38.67 -3.81 -39.52
N LEU A 136 -37.97 -4.93 -39.37
CA LEU A 136 -38.34 -6.21 -39.95
C LEU A 136 -39.63 -6.73 -39.33
N TYR A 137 -39.76 -6.67 -37.99
CA TYR A 137 -40.97 -7.13 -37.31
C TYR A 137 -42.21 -6.32 -37.73
N GLU A 138 -42.13 -5.00 -37.80
CA GLU A 138 -43.22 -4.13 -38.28
C GLU A 138 -43.64 -4.52 -39.70
N ALA A 139 -42.70 -4.63 -40.62
CA ALA A 139 -42.99 -5.00 -42.00
C ALA A 139 -43.67 -6.38 -42.09
N PHE A 140 -43.17 -7.36 -41.32
CA PHE A 140 -43.72 -8.73 -41.38
C PHE A 140 -45.07 -8.86 -40.69
N LEU A 141 -45.40 -8.02 -39.69
CA LEU A 141 -46.76 -7.91 -39.17
C LEU A 141 -47.76 -7.44 -40.23
N GLU A 142 -47.34 -6.53 -41.09
CA GLU A 142 -48.17 -6.03 -42.20
C GLU A 142 -48.15 -6.95 -43.42
N GLY A 143 -47.43 -8.08 -43.39
CA GLY A 143 -47.26 -9.02 -44.51
C GLY A 143 -46.41 -8.46 -45.66
N LYS A 144 -45.60 -7.41 -45.39
CA LYS A 144 -44.69 -6.79 -46.37
C LYS A 144 -43.33 -7.48 -46.41
N PRO A 145 -42.57 -7.38 -47.52
CA PRO A 145 -41.19 -7.82 -47.56
C PRO A 145 -40.29 -6.93 -46.67
N SER A 146 -39.04 -7.37 -46.47
CA SER A 146 -38.03 -6.58 -45.74
C SER A 146 -37.92 -5.15 -46.32
N PRO A 147 -37.98 -4.10 -45.48
CA PRO A 147 -37.80 -2.73 -45.93
C PRO A 147 -36.32 -2.31 -46.00
N LEU A 148 -35.41 -3.20 -45.56
CA LEU A 148 -33.98 -2.88 -45.46
C LEU A 148 -33.29 -3.09 -46.81
N GLU A 149 -32.54 -2.07 -47.25
CA GLU A 149 -31.70 -2.17 -48.46
C GLU A 149 -30.59 -3.23 -48.24
N PRO A 150 -30.15 -3.95 -49.30
CA PRO A 150 -29.03 -4.87 -49.19
C PRO A 150 -27.78 -4.17 -48.66
N LEU A 151 -27.00 -4.87 -47.82
CA LEU A 151 -25.70 -4.35 -47.35
C LEU A 151 -24.71 -4.32 -48.52
N ALA A 152 -24.02 -3.21 -48.71
CA ALA A 152 -23.02 -3.05 -49.77
C ALA A 152 -21.78 -3.94 -49.56
N VAL A 153 -21.44 -4.19 -48.30
CA VAL A 153 -20.33 -5.03 -47.86
C VAL A 153 -20.72 -5.82 -46.62
N GLN A 154 -20.00 -6.89 -46.31
CA GLN A 154 -20.16 -7.68 -45.11
C GLN A 154 -18.94 -7.54 -44.20
N TYR A 155 -19.01 -8.00 -42.94
CA TYR A 155 -17.88 -7.92 -42.00
C TYR A 155 -16.65 -8.68 -42.52
N LEU A 156 -16.84 -9.77 -43.25
CA LEU A 156 -15.77 -10.53 -43.87
C LEU A 156 -14.98 -9.68 -44.89
N ASP A 157 -15.69 -8.89 -45.72
CA ASP A 157 -15.03 -7.97 -46.69
C ASP A 157 -14.18 -6.93 -45.97
N TYR A 158 -14.69 -6.39 -44.85
CA TYR A 158 -13.93 -5.46 -44.00
C TYR A 158 -12.68 -6.14 -43.43
N SER A 159 -12.76 -7.36 -42.94
CA SER A 159 -11.62 -8.09 -42.38
C SER A 159 -10.50 -8.30 -43.40
N VAL A 160 -10.89 -8.65 -44.65
CA VAL A 160 -9.93 -8.81 -45.75
C VAL A 160 -9.27 -7.46 -46.13
N TRP A 161 -10.10 -6.42 -46.24
CA TRP A 161 -9.62 -5.07 -46.54
C TRP A 161 -8.68 -4.57 -45.44
N GLN A 162 -9.00 -4.71 -44.14
CA GLN A 162 -8.20 -4.27 -43.02
C GLN A 162 -6.80 -4.92 -43.05
N ARG A 163 -6.74 -6.24 -43.27
CA ARG A 163 -5.46 -6.96 -43.38
C ARG A 163 -4.58 -6.41 -44.52
N GLN A 164 -5.16 -6.28 -45.68
CA GLN A 164 -4.43 -5.75 -46.85
C GLN A 164 -3.93 -4.31 -46.62
N TRP A 165 -4.76 -3.49 -46.00
CA TRP A 165 -4.39 -2.11 -45.67
C TRP A 165 -3.26 -2.03 -44.64
N MET A 166 -3.32 -2.84 -43.58
CA MET A 166 -2.25 -2.95 -42.60
C MET A 166 -0.94 -3.42 -43.22
N GLU A 167 -0.97 -4.41 -44.11
CA GLU A 167 0.20 -4.94 -44.83
C GLU A 167 0.78 -3.94 -45.84
N ALA A 168 -0.02 -3.01 -46.33
CA ALA A 168 0.42 -1.95 -47.26
C ALA A 168 1.31 -0.85 -46.60
N GLY A 169 1.65 -0.99 -45.33
CA GLY A 169 2.58 -0.10 -44.59
C GLY A 169 1.92 0.61 -43.41
N GLU A 170 0.60 0.59 -43.28
CA GLU A 170 -0.10 1.27 -42.17
C GLU A 170 0.26 0.68 -40.82
N ARG A 171 0.41 -0.64 -40.72
CA ARG A 171 0.87 -1.32 -39.52
C ARG A 171 2.16 -0.74 -38.96
N GLN A 172 3.18 -0.53 -39.84
CA GLN A 172 4.46 -0.01 -39.39
C GLN A 172 4.34 1.43 -38.93
N ARG A 173 3.61 2.28 -39.67
CA ARG A 173 3.39 3.69 -39.28
C ARG A 173 2.78 3.80 -37.89
N GLN A 174 1.78 2.98 -37.57
CA GLN A 174 1.10 3.00 -36.27
C GLN A 174 1.95 2.36 -35.18
N LEU A 175 2.68 1.28 -35.45
CA LEU A 175 3.63 0.67 -34.52
C LEU A 175 4.74 1.64 -34.11
N ASP A 176 5.31 2.38 -35.05
CA ASP A 176 6.37 3.36 -34.77
C ASP A 176 5.88 4.41 -33.76
N TYR A 177 4.66 4.92 -33.96
CA TYR A 177 4.04 5.85 -33.02
C TYR A 177 3.83 5.24 -31.64
N TRP A 178 3.15 4.09 -31.55
CA TRP A 178 2.83 3.47 -30.26
C TRP A 178 4.06 3.02 -29.50
N THR A 179 5.07 2.51 -30.19
CA THR A 179 6.36 2.13 -29.57
C THR A 179 7.09 3.34 -28.99
N ALA A 180 7.12 4.46 -29.74
CA ALA A 180 7.70 5.69 -29.25
C ALA A 180 6.90 6.25 -28.03
N GLN A 181 5.57 6.22 -28.11
CA GLN A 181 4.68 6.75 -27.05
C GLN A 181 4.74 5.93 -25.76
N LEU A 182 4.75 4.61 -25.83
CA LEU A 182 4.67 3.73 -24.66
C LEU A 182 6.05 3.35 -24.10
N GLY A 183 7.12 3.47 -24.90
CA GLY A 183 8.47 3.13 -24.48
C GLY A 183 8.68 1.63 -24.24
N SER A 184 9.78 1.29 -23.57
CA SER A 184 10.18 -0.10 -23.30
C SER A 184 9.80 -0.61 -21.91
N GLU A 185 9.45 0.29 -20.98
CA GLU A 185 9.04 -0.07 -19.63
C GLU A 185 7.52 -0.10 -19.53
N HIS A 186 6.98 -1.14 -18.93
CA HIS A 186 5.54 -1.38 -18.82
C HIS A 186 5.17 -1.65 -17.36
N PRO A 187 5.17 -0.62 -16.47
CA PRO A 187 4.89 -0.79 -15.06
C PRO A 187 3.44 -1.24 -14.85
N LEU A 188 3.25 -2.14 -13.90
CA LEU A 188 1.93 -2.48 -13.38
C LEU A 188 1.40 -1.30 -12.58
N LEU A 189 0.13 -0.94 -12.76
CA LEU A 189 -0.54 0.01 -11.89
C LEU A 189 -0.91 -0.67 -10.58
N GLU A 190 -0.35 -0.18 -9.48
CA GLU A 190 -0.57 -0.71 -8.14
C GLU A 190 -1.59 0.14 -7.37
N LEU A 191 -2.87 -0.17 -7.56
CA LEU A 191 -3.93 0.43 -6.75
C LEU A 191 -4.02 -0.26 -5.39
N PRO A 192 -4.30 0.48 -4.31
CA PRO A 192 -4.46 -0.08 -2.97
C PRO A 192 -5.72 -0.93 -2.90
N GLY A 193 -5.55 -2.25 -3.02
CA GLY A 193 -6.63 -3.22 -2.90
C GLY A 193 -6.97 -3.54 -1.43
N ASP A 194 -8.20 -4.02 -1.21
CA ASP A 194 -8.65 -4.58 0.07
C ASP A 194 -8.12 -6.00 0.26
N ARG A 195 -7.78 -6.66 -0.86
CA ARG A 195 -7.21 -8.01 -0.92
C ARG A 195 -5.94 -8.03 -1.76
N PRO A 196 -5.01 -8.95 -1.48
CA PRO A 196 -3.85 -9.17 -2.35
C PRO A 196 -4.32 -9.68 -3.72
N ARG A 197 -3.63 -9.24 -4.79
CA ARG A 197 -3.91 -9.68 -6.16
C ARG A 197 -3.71 -11.20 -6.28
N PRO A 198 -4.72 -11.95 -6.76
CA PRO A 198 -4.59 -13.39 -6.97
C PRO A 198 -3.65 -13.70 -8.13
N PRO A 199 -3.04 -14.89 -8.18
CA PRO A 199 -2.16 -15.30 -9.28
C PRO A 199 -2.88 -15.47 -10.62
N VAL A 200 -4.20 -15.65 -10.60
CA VAL A 200 -5.09 -15.75 -11.77
C VAL A 200 -6.34 -14.93 -11.48
N GLN A 201 -6.74 -14.05 -12.40
CA GLN A 201 -7.99 -13.29 -12.30
C GLN A 201 -9.20 -14.23 -12.35
N SER A 202 -10.17 -14.00 -11.46
CA SER A 202 -11.46 -14.71 -11.49
C SER A 202 -12.43 -14.14 -12.53
N HIS A 203 -12.15 -12.93 -13.02
CA HIS A 203 -13.05 -12.10 -13.84
C HIS A 203 -14.39 -11.76 -13.16
N GLN A 204 -14.51 -11.97 -11.85
CA GLN A 204 -15.68 -11.54 -11.10
C GLN A 204 -15.61 -10.05 -10.83
N GLY A 205 -16.72 -9.37 -11.04
CA GLY A 205 -16.80 -7.94 -10.83
C GLY A 205 -18.15 -7.50 -10.30
N GLU A 206 -18.19 -6.29 -9.78
CA GLU A 206 -19.43 -5.62 -9.38
C GLU A 206 -19.46 -4.19 -9.93
N LEU A 207 -20.62 -3.55 -9.83
CA LEU A 207 -20.92 -2.25 -10.40
C LEU A 207 -21.29 -1.27 -9.29
N TYR A 208 -20.61 -0.14 -9.26
CA TYR A 208 -20.98 0.99 -8.43
C TYR A 208 -21.47 2.15 -9.29
N ARG A 209 -22.76 2.50 -9.17
CA ARG A 209 -23.39 3.56 -9.99
C ARG A 209 -23.56 4.83 -9.20
N PHE A 210 -23.27 5.95 -9.86
CA PHE A 210 -23.49 7.30 -9.31
C PHE A 210 -23.73 8.29 -10.45
N ASP A 211 -24.39 9.41 -10.17
CA ASP A 211 -24.71 10.43 -11.17
C ASP A 211 -23.96 11.74 -10.85
N LEU A 212 -23.48 12.42 -11.88
CA LEU A 212 -23.12 13.83 -11.73
C LEU A 212 -24.40 14.65 -11.60
N GLN A 213 -24.43 15.49 -10.57
CA GLN A 213 -25.53 16.47 -10.43
C GLN A 213 -25.59 17.40 -11.63
N ALA A 214 -26.79 17.86 -11.96
CA ALA A 214 -27.05 18.62 -13.20
C ALA A 214 -26.21 19.91 -13.32
N ASP A 215 -25.93 20.60 -12.20
CA ASP A 215 -25.08 21.77 -12.17
C ASP A 215 -23.62 21.45 -12.48
N LEU A 216 -23.07 20.37 -11.92
CA LEU A 216 -21.72 19.92 -12.21
C LEU A 216 -21.59 19.47 -13.68
N ALA A 217 -22.57 18.71 -14.19
CA ALA A 217 -22.60 18.32 -15.60
C ALA A 217 -22.64 19.53 -16.54
N ALA A 218 -23.38 20.58 -16.18
CA ALA A 218 -23.42 21.84 -16.94
C ALA A 218 -22.07 22.59 -16.90
N ARG A 219 -21.41 22.62 -15.73
CA ARG A 219 -20.06 23.18 -15.57
C ARG A 219 -19.02 22.43 -16.40
N VAL A 220 -19.05 21.11 -16.42
CA VAL A 220 -18.17 20.28 -17.28
C VAL A 220 -18.36 20.65 -18.74
N ARG A 221 -19.61 20.73 -19.24
CA ARG A 221 -19.88 21.10 -20.64
C ARG A 221 -19.38 22.50 -20.97
N ALA A 222 -19.63 23.48 -20.09
CA ALA A 222 -19.18 24.86 -20.27
C ALA A 222 -17.66 24.97 -20.29
N PHE A 223 -16.97 24.31 -19.35
CA PHE A 223 -15.52 24.25 -19.27
C PHE A 223 -14.90 23.63 -20.53
N ASN A 224 -15.46 22.50 -20.99
CA ASN A 224 -15.00 21.81 -22.18
C ASN A 224 -15.14 22.69 -23.45
N ALA A 225 -16.28 23.36 -23.60
CA ALA A 225 -16.53 24.27 -24.73
C ALA A 225 -15.56 25.46 -24.73
N GLN A 226 -15.26 26.02 -23.55
CA GLN A 226 -14.34 27.15 -23.42
C GLN A 226 -12.86 26.77 -23.70
N ASN A 227 -12.48 25.55 -23.37
CA ASN A 227 -11.08 25.09 -23.44
C ASN A 227 -10.79 24.15 -24.64
N GLY A 228 -11.78 23.91 -25.53
CA GLY A 228 -11.64 23.03 -26.69
C GLY A 228 -11.38 21.56 -26.31
N LEU A 229 -12.02 21.10 -25.21
CA LEU A 229 -11.93 19.73 -24.70
C LEU A 229 -13.18 18.96 -25.03
N THR A 230 -13.04 17.65 -25.11
CA THR A 230 -14.18 16.69 -25.14
C THR A 230 -14.50 16.20 -23.73
N LEU A 231 -15.71 15.68 -23.54
CA LEU A 231 -16.06 15.01 -22.28
C LEU A 231 -15.06 13.88 -21.95
N PHE A 232 -14.69 13.10 -22.95
CA PHE A 232 -13.71 12.02 -22.81
C PHE A 232 -12.36 12.50 -22.28
N MET A 233 -11.81 13.62 -22.84
CA MET A 233 -10.55 14.20 -22.37
C MET A 233 -10.62 14.61 -20.88
N THR A 234 -11.74 15.22 -20.47
CA THR A 234 -11.95 15.61 -19.08
C THR A 234 -12.04 14.40 -18.15
N MET A 235 -12.72 13.34 -18.55
CA MET A 235 -12.82 12.10 -17.77
C MET A 235 -11.46 11.41 -17.64
N ILE A 236 -10.69 11.32 -18.71
CA ILE A 236 -9.32 10.78 -18.70
C ILE A 236 -8.42 11.58 -17.77
N ALA A 237 -8.45 12.92 -17.85
CA ALA A 237 -7.64 13.78 -16.99
C ALA A 237 -7.99 13.58 -15.51
N THR A 238 -9.27 13.57 -15.17
CA THR A 238 -9.73 13.38 -13.78
C THR A 238 -9.37 12.00 -13.25
N LEU A 239 -9.57 10.96 -14.07
CA LEU A 239 -9.20 9.58 -13.70
C LEU A 239 -7.69 9.46 -13.50
N ALA A 240 -6.88 10.05 -14.38
CA ALA A 240 -5.42 10.03 -14.23
C ALA A 240 -4.96 10.67 -12.91
N VAL A 241 -5.54 11.81 -12.51
CA VAL A 241 -5.22 12.43 -11.21
C VAL A 241 -5.65 11.53 -10.05
N LEU A 242 -6.83 10.90 -10.12
CA LEU A 242 -7.27 9.95 -9.09
C LEU A 242 -6.27 8.79 -8.94
N LEU A 243 -5.88 8.18 -10.05
CA LEU A 243 -4.94 7.05 -10.08
C LEU A 243 -3.57 7.47 -9.52
N TYR A 244 -3.06 8.64 -9.90
CA TYR A 244 -1.83 9.23 -9.36
C TYR A 244 -1.88 9.37 -7.84
N ARG A 245 -2.95 9.98 -7.32
CA ARG A 245 -3.11 10.24 -5.88
C ARG A 245 -3.31 8.96 -5.05
N TYR A 246 -3.78 7.87 -5.67
CA TYR A 246 -3.96 6.56 -5.00
C TYR A 246 -2.73 5.66 -5.09
N SER A 247 -2.00 5.70 -6.19
CA SER A 247 -0.85 4.80 -6.44
C SER A 247 0.51 5.46 -6.17
N GLY A 248 0.59 6.79 -6.22
CA GLY A 248 1.86 7.52 -6.24
C GLY A 248 2.65 7.39 -7.55
N GLN A 249 2.11 6.70 -8.55
CA GLN A 249 2.78 6.45 -9.83
C GLN A 249 2.57 7.63 -10.78
N THR A 250 3.64 8.11 -11.38
CA THR A 250 3.65 9.29 -12.28
C THR A 250 3.48 8.95 -13.76
N ASP A 251 3.69 7.70 -14.16
CA ASP A 251 3.52 7.20 -15.53
C ASP A 251 2.33 6.24 -15.59
N LEU A 252 1.19 6.78 -16.01
CA LEU A 252 -0.08 6.06 -15.99
C LEU A 252 -0.51 5.65 -17.39
N ARG A 253 -1.14 4.48 -17.48
CA ARG A 253 -1.69 3.94 -18.72
C ARG A 253 -3.14 3.59 -18.51
N ILE A 254 -3.99 4.22 -19.31
CA ILE A 254 -5.43 4.05 -19.26
C ILE A 254 -5.89 3.46 -20.59
N GLY A 255 -6.56 2.32 -20.54
CA GLY A 255 -7.20 1.73 -21.70
C GLY A 255 -8.42 2.56 -22.13
N ALA A 256 -8.59 2.73 -23.42
CA ALA A 256 -9.73 3.45 -24.00
C ALA A 256 -10.28 2.67 -25.19
N PRO A 257 -11.56 2.24 -25.16
CA PRO A 257 -12.18 1.59 -26.28
C PRO A 257 -12.48 2.62 -27.38
N VAL A 258 -12.29 2.24 -28.65
CA VAL A 258 -12.65 3.03 -29.83
C VAL A 258 -13.51 2.21 -30.76
N ALA A 259 -14.57 2.81 -31.29
CA ALA A 259 -15.53 2.11 -32.15
C ALA A 259 -14.92 1.63 -33.47
N ASN A 260 -13.83 2.26 -33.91
CA ASN A 260 -13.04 1.91 -35.10
C ASN A 260 -13.88 1.75 -36.41
N ARG A 261 -15.01 2.50 -36.51
CA ARG A 261 -15.88 2.52 -37.69
C ARG A 261 -15.56 3.71 -38.58
N ILE A 262 -14.34 3.69 -39.13
CA ILE A 262 -13.77 4.81 -39.91
C ILE A 262 -14.31 4.89 -41.34
N ARG A 263 -15.05 3.88 -41.78
CA ARG A 263 -15.64 3.82 -43.10
C ARG A 263 -17.17 3.90 -43.03
N PRO A 264 -17.83 4.76 -43.83
CA PRO A 264 -19.29 4.86 -43.85
C PRO A 264 -20.00 3.50 -44.09
N GLU A 265 -19.39 2.65 -44.91
CA GLU A 265 -19.92 1.30 -45.20
C GLU A 265 -19.94 0.40 -43.96
N SER A 266 -19.11 0.65 -42.97
CA SER A 266 -19.05 -0.11 -41.71
C SER A 266 -20.11 0.32 -40.68
N GLU A 267 -20.72 1.51 -40.83
CA GLU A 267 -21.67 2.05 -39.85
C GLU A 267 -22.94 1.17 -39.73
N GLY A 268 -23.37 0.56 -40.79
CA GLY A 268 -24.54 -0.31 -40.83
C GLY A 268 -24.27 -1.80 -40.59
N LEU A 269 -23.05 -2.20 -40.28
CA LEU A 269 -22.68 -3.60 -40.10
C LEU A 269 -22.78 -4.07 -38.65
N ILE A 270 -23.29 -5.28 -38.43
CA ILE A 270 -23.10 -5.99 -37.15
C ILE A 270 -21.74 -6.71 -37.21
N GLY A 271 -20.91 -6.52 -36.17
CA GLY A 271 -19.56 -7.11 -36.07
C GLY A 271 -18.76 -6.50 -34.93
N ALA A 272 -17.60 -7.06 -34.63
CA ALA A 272 -16.66 -6.59 -33.60
C ALA A 272 -15.61 -5.69 -34.25
N PHE A 273 -15.92 -4.41 -34.44
CA PHE A 273 -14.96 -3.40 -34.93
C PHE A 273 -14.13 -2.77 -33.85
N LEU A 274 -14.59 -2.90 -32.58
CA LEU A 274 -13.98 -2.29 -31.42
C LEU A 274 -12.48 -2.57 -31.35
N ASN A 275 -11.68 -1.52 -31.12
CA ASN A 275 -10.29 -1.63 -30.79
C ASN A 275 -10.03 -0.96 -29.43
N THR A 276 -8.84 -1.17 -28.87
CA THR A 276 -8.44 -0.58 -27.58
C THR A 276 -7.15 0.20 -27.78
N GLN A 277 -7.15 1.45 -27.35
CA GLN A 277 -5.97 2.31 -27.27
C GLN A 277 -5.41 2.32 -25.86
N VAL A 278 -4.11 2.58 -25.73
CA VAL A 278 -3.41 2.78 -24.46
C VAL A 278 -2.98 4.23 -24.35
N LEU A 279 -3.72 5.01 -23.58
CA LEU A 279 -3.42 6.41 -23.35
C LEU A 279 -2.42 6.54 -22.21
N ARG A 280 -1.19 6.99 -22.51
CA ARG A 280 -0.16 7.27 -21.53
C ARG A 280 -0.28 8.70 -21.04
N VAL A 281 -0.44 8.88 -19.72
CA VAL A 281 -0.49 10.19 -19.06
C VAL A 281 0.65 10.25 -18.04
N GLN A 282 1.54 11.21 -18.19
CA GLN A 282 2.65 11.44 -17.27
C GLN A 282 2.33 12.63 -16.38
N LEU A 283 2.41 12.43 -15.07
CA LEU A 283 1.99 13.39 -14.05
C LEU A 283 3.17 13.80 -13.17
N ASP A 284 3.12 15.03 -12.73
CA ASP A 284 4.01 15.63 -11.74
C ASP A 284 3.16 16.51 -10.83
N GLY A 285 3.35 16.44 -9.51
CA GLY A 285 2.60 17.23 -8.54
C GLY A 285 2.67 18.74 -8.80
N GLN A 286 3.76 19.23 -9.35
CA GLN A 286 3.96 20.64 -9.70
C GLN A 286 3.35 21.05 -11.06
N MET A 287 2.85 20.09 -11.84
CA MET A 287 2.14 20.34 -13.09
C MET A 287 0.84 21.07 -12.81
N SER A 288 0.52 22.11 -13.61
CA SER A 288 -0.79 22.77 -13.52
C SER A 288 -1.89 21.96 -14.21
N VAL A 289 -3.12 22.17 -13.78
CA VAL A 289 -4.32 21.58 -14.39
C VAL A 289 -4.39 21.90 -15.90
N ALA A 290 -4.02 23.11 -16.31
CA ALA A 290 -3.98 23.49 -17.72
C ALA A 290 -2.97 22.67 -18.53
N GLN A 291 -1.78 22.41 -17.95
CA GLN A 291 -0.75 21.55 -18.59
C GLN A 291 -1.24 20.10 -18.72
N LEU A 292 -1.91 19.57 -17.71
CA LEU A 292 -2.51 18.24 -17.76
C LEU A 292 -3.53 18.13 -18.91
N PHE A 293 -4.46 19.09 -19.00
CA PHE A 293 -5.47 19.07 -20.08
C PHE A 293 -4.83 19.19 -21.47
N GLU A 294 -3.79 19.99 -21.64
CA GLU A 294 -3.06 20.09 -22.90
C GLU A 294 -2.37 18.76 -23.26
N GLN A 295 -1.72 18.10 -22.28
CA GLN A 295 -1.11 16.78 -22.48
C GLN A 295 -2.16 15.75 -22.88
N VAL A 296 -3.28 15.66 -22.12
CA VAL A 296 -4.35 14.69 -22.40
C VAL A 296 -4.98 14.96 -23.78
N ARG A 297 -5.21 16.23 -24.13
CA ARG A 297 -5.72 16.62 -25.45
C ARG A 297 -4.81 16.12 -26.56
N HIS A 298 -3.50 16.35 -26.44
CA HIS A 298 -2.52 15.90 -27.39
C HIS A 298 -2.49 14.37 -27.49
N THR A 299 -2.42 13.67 -26.36
CA THR A 299 -2.40 12.20 -26.30
C THR A 299 -3.64 11.58 -26.95
N VAL A 300 -4.82 12.15 -26.70
CA VAL A 300 -6.09 11.64 -27.27
C VAL A 300 -6.14 11.87 -28.76
N ILE A 301 -5.78 13.08 -29.26
CA ILE A 301 -5.83 13.40 -30.69
C ILE A 301 -4.83 12.54 -31.49
N GLU A 302 -3.60 12.44 -31.00
CA GLU A 302 -2.58 11.59 -31.64
C GLU A 302 -2.96 10.10 -31.58
N GLY A 303 -3.51 9.65 -30.45
CA GLY A 303 -4.04 8.30 -30.32
C GLY A 303 -5.14 8.00 -31.34
N GLN A 304 -6.09 8.92 -31.56
CA GLN A 304 -7.14 8.77 -32.57
C GLN A 304 -6.57 8.70 -34.01
N SER A 305 -5.48 9.42 -34.30
CA SER A 305 -4.79 9.34 -35.60
C SER A 305 -4.07 8.01 -35.82
N HIS A 306 -3.95 7.18 -34.77
CA HIS A 306 -3.27 5.88 -34.77
C HIS A 306 -4.13 4.77 -34.18
N GLN A 307 -5.48 4.86 -34.35
CA GLN A 307 -6.44 3.96 -33.66
C GLN A 307 -6.64 2.61 -34.35
N ASP A 308 -6.10 2.43 -35.56
CA ASP A 308 -6.43 1.29 -36.41
C ASP A 308 -5.59 0.04 -36.12
N LEU A 309 -4.43 0.19 -35.42
CA LEU A 309 -3.58 -0.93 -35.06
C LEU A 309 -4.30 -1.82 -34.05
N PRO A 310 -4.56 -3.09 -34.34
CA PRO A 310 -5.15 -4.01 -33.38
C PRO A 310 -4.30 -4.10 -32.10
N PHE A 311 -4.96 -4.11 -30.95
CA PHE A 311 -4.30 -4.11 -29.64
C PHE A 311 -3.37 -5.30 -29.42
N ASP A 312 -3.74 -6.48 -29.93
CA ASP A 312 -2.90 -7.69 -29.87
C ASP A 312 -1.58 -7.54 -30.64
N HIS A 313 -1.57 -6.85 -31.80
CA HIS A 313 -0.35 -6.52 -32.53
C HIS A 313 0.58 -5.58 -31.75
N LEU A 314 -0.01 -4.65 -30.99
CA LEU A 314 0.73 -3.77 -30.08
C LEU A 314 1.37 -4.55 -28.93
N VAL A 315 0.63 -5.43 -28.29
CA VAL A 315 1.12 -6.32 -27.21
C VAL A 315 2.22 -7.24 -27.73
N GLU A 316 2.06 -7.77 -28.95
CA GLU A 316 3.08 -8.62 -29.58
C GLU A 316 4.39 -7.85 -29.85
N ALA A 317 4.29 -6.60 -30.31
CA ALA A 317 5.45 -5.78 -30.62
C ALA A 317 6.20 -5.29 -29.38
N LEU A 318 5.48 -4.87 -28.33
CA LEU A 318 6.07 -4.34 -27.09
C LEU A 318 6.52 -5.43 -26.11
N GLN A 319 6.01 -6.66 -26.25
CA GLN A 319 6.35 -7.80 -25.41
C GLN A 319 6.33 -7.51 -23.89
N PRO A 320 5.25 -6.89 -23.36
CA PRO A 320 5.15 -6.65 -21.93
C PRO A 320 5.17 -7.97 -21.15
N PRO A 321 5.53 -7.95 -19.86
CA PRO A 321 5.40 -9.13 -19.00
C PRO A 321 3.97 -9.68 -19.05
N ARG A 322 3.83 -10.96 -19.37
CA ARG A 322 2.53 -11.64 -19.43
C ARG A 322 2.22 -12.28 -18.08
N SER A 323 1.04 -12.03 -17.57
CA SER A 323 0.53 -12.59 -16.31
C SER A 323 -0.92 -13.01 -16.48
N ALA A 324 -1.33 -14.06 -15.79
CA ALA A 324 -2.74 -14.40 -15.64
C ALA A 324 -3.46 -13.55 -14.57
N ALA A 325 -2.69 -12.76 -13.81
CA ALA A 325 -3.20 -11.95 -12.71
C ALA A 325 -3.66 -10.54 -13.14
N TYR A 326 -3.28 -10.08 -14.35
CA TYR A 326 -3.61 -8.73 -14.84
C TYR A 326 -3.47 -8.61 -16.36
N ASN A 327 -4.15 -7.61 -16.93
CA ASN A 327 -4.02 -7.28 -18.35
C ASN A 327 -2.66 -6.64 -18.66
N PRO A 328 -2.05 -6.98 -19.80
CA PRO A 328 -0.83 -6.32 -20.24
C PRO A 328 -1.10 -4.85 -20.58
N LEU A 329 -0.10 -3.98 -20.41
CA LEU A 329 -0.06 -2.56 -20.74
C LEU A 329 -0.94 -1.64 -19.89
N PHE A 330 -2.12 -2.04 -19.45
CA PHE A 330 -3.00 -1.23 -18.59
C PHE A 330 -3.95 -2.12 -17.76
N GLN A 331 -4.38 -1.63 -16.59
CA GLN A 331 -5.28 -2.33 -15.67
C GLN A 331 -6.58 -1.55 -15.44
N VAL A 332 -6.61 -0.29 -15.86
CA VAL A 332 -7.78 0.59 -15.72
C VAL A 332 -8.24 1.06 -17.09
N MET A 333 -9.55 1.03 -17.32
CA MET A 333 -10.18 1.48 -18.56
C MET A 333 -11.08 2.68 -18.31
N CYS A 334 -11.21 3.56 -19.28
CA CYS A 334 -12.19 4.64 -19.29
C CYS A 334 -12.96 4.63 -20.60
N ASN A 335 -14.28 4.58 -20.48
CA ASN A 335 -15.21 4.65 -21.61
C ASN A 335 -16.18 5.81 -21.43
N VAL A 336 -16.36 6.61 -22.45
CA VAL A 336 -17.38 7.66 -22.49
C VAL A 336 -18.27 7.41 -23.70
N GLN A 337 -19.54 7.17 -23.44
CA GLN A 337 -20.51 6.86 -24.48
C GLN A 337 -21.68 7.81 -24.42
N ARG A 338 -22.22 8.12 -25.57
CA ARG A 338 -23.50 8.80 -25.71
C ARG A 338 -24.54 7.74 -25.93
N TRP A 339 -25.47 7.59 -25.01
CA TRP A 339 -26.54 6.63 -25.15
C TRP A 339 -27.78 7.34 -25.75
N GLU A 340 -28.04 7.09 -27.02
CA GLU A 340 -29.25 7.57 -27.69
C GLU A 340 -30.47 6.66 -27.43
N PHE A 341 -30.25 5.56 -26.69
CA PHE A 341 -31.35 4.67 -26.32
C PHE A 341 -32.27 5.35 -25.31
N GLN A 342 -33.46 5.68 -25.72
CA GLN A 342 -34.54 5.90 -24.75
C GLN A 342 -34.73 4.60 -23.97
N GLN A 343 -34.89 4.67 -22.66
CA GLN A 343 -35.15 3.49 -21.80
C GLN A 343 -36.38 2.69 -22.24
N SER A 344 -37.24 3.31 -23.00
CA SER A 344 -38.37 2.65 -23.65
C SER A 344 -38.59 3.17 -25.06
N ARG A 345 -38.90 2.30 -26.00
CA ARG A 345 -39.20 2.60 -27.41
C ARG A 345 -40.55 2.00 -27.79
N GLU A 346 -41.34 2.74 -28.55
CA GLU A 346 -42.54 2.20 -29.18
C GLU A 346 -42.17 1.40 -30.40
N LEU A 347 -42.68 0.19 -30.51
CA LEU A 347 -42.46 -0.72 -31.60
C LEU A 347 -43.76 -1.43 -31.94
N ALA A 348 -44.39 -1.14 -33.08
CA ALA A 348 -45.61 -1.82 -33.56
C ALA A 348 -46.75 -1.88 -32.51
N GLY A 349 -46.91 -0.83 -31.71
CA GLY A 349 -47.92 -0.78 -30.64
C GLY A 349 -47.51 -1.50 -29.34
N MET A 350 -46.27 -1.93 -29.25
CA MET A 350 -45.67 -2.44 -28.01
C MET A 350 -44.65 -1.43 -27.46
N THR A 351 -44.56 -1.37 -26.16
CA THR A 351 -43.44 -0.66 -25.49
C THR A 351 -42.31 -1.64 -25.23
N VAL A 352 -41.15 -1.37 -25.78
CA VAL A 352 -39.89 -2.12 -25.53
C VAL A 352 -39.08 -1.39 -24.47
N GLU A 353 -38.87 -2.04 -23.33
CA GLU A 353 -38.06 -1.55 -22.23
C GLU A 353 -36.79 -2.37 -22.12
N TYR A 354 -35.62 -1.73 -22.26
CA TYR A 354 -34.35 -2.41 -22.13
C TYR A 354 -33.98 -2.51 -20.64
N LEU A 355 -33.83 -3.73 -20.17
CA LEU A 355 -33.40 -4.03 -18.80
C LEU A 355 -31.91 -4.20 -18.80
N VAL A 356 -31.24 -3.36 -18.00
CA VAL A 356 -29.79 -3.46 -17.84
C VAL A 356 -29.48 -4.80 -17.16
N ASN A 357 -28.75 -5.65 -17.85
CA ASN A 357 -28.22 -6.87 -17.24
C ASN A 357 -27.00 -6.48 -16.43
N ASP A 358 -27.05 -6.68 -15.12
CA ASP A 358 -25.91 -6.50 -14.21
C ASP A 358 -24.92 -7.66 -14.40
N ALA A 359 -24.25 -7.67 -15.56
CA ALA A 359 -23.20 -8.64 -15.81
C ALA A 359 -22.08 -8.43 -14.80
N ARG A 360 -21.96 -9.36 -13.85
CA ARG A 360 -20.96 -9.35 -12.77
C ARG A 360 -19.60 -9.86 -13.25
N ALA A 361 -19.17 -9.45 -14.44
CA ALA A 361 -17.88 -9.83 -15.00
C ALA A 361 -17.05 -8.58 -15.31
N THR A 362 -15.77 -8.62 -14.98
CA THR A 362 -14.81 -7.58 -15.35
C THR A 362 -13.54 -8.17 -15.93
N LYS A 363 -12.94 -7.46 -16.89
CA LYS A 363 -11.65 -7.81 -17.50
C LYS A 363 -10.51 -6.99 -16.92
N PHE A 364 -10.83 -5.96 -16.15
CA PHE A 364 -9.89 -4.95 -15.65
C PHE A 364 -10.04 -4.83 -14.14
N ASP A 365 -9.03 -4.25 -13.50
CA ASP A 365 -9.10 -3.93 -12.07
C ASP A 365 -10.23 -2.92 -11.81
N LEU A 366 -10.31 -1.90 -12.69
CA LEU A 366 -11.31 -0.84 -12.62
C LEU A 366 -11.68 -0.37 -14.02
N ASN A 367 -12.97 -0.12 -14.27
CA ASN A 367 -13.45 0.49 -15.51
C ASN A 367 -14.40 1.64 -15.16
N LEU A 368 -14.08 2.85 -15.59
CA LEU A 368 -14.96 4.02 -15.48
C LEU A 368 -15.77 4.16 -16.77
N GLU A 369 -17.06 4.01 -16.66
CA GLU A 369 -18.01 4.28 -17.74
C GLU A 369 -18.79 5.54 -17.45
N VAL A 370 -18.79 6.49 -18.38
CA VAL A 370 -19.56 7.71 -18.31
C VAL A 370 -20.55 7.74 -19.48
N THR A 371 -21.82 7.82 -19.15
CA THR A 371 -22.91 7.86 -20.13
C THR A 371 -23.50 9.26 -20.18
N GLU A 372 -23.45 9.89 -21.34
CA GLU A 372 -24.11 11.17 -21.57
C GLU A 372 -25.61 10.94 -21.81
N LEU A 373 -26.42 11.43 -20.87
CA LEU A 373 -27.86 11.47 -20.94
C LEU A 373 -28.29 12.93 -21.16
N ASP A 374 -29.50 13.18 -21.67
CA ASP A 374 -29.97 14.51 -22.10
C ASP A 374 -29.61 15.68 -21.17
N HIS A 375 -29.75 15.49 -19.85
CA HIS A 375 -29.51 16.55 -18.85
C HIS A 375 -28.55 16.14 -17.73
N ARG A 376 -28.08 14.89 -17.70
CA ARG A 376 -27.19 14.36 -16.65
C ARG A 376 -26.07 13.50 -17.25
N LEU A 377 -25.06 13.25 -16.45
CA LEU A 377 -24.02 12.28 -16.76
C LEU A 377 -24.15 11.13 -15.76
N GLY A 378 -24.50 9.96 -16.25
CA GLY A 378 -24.49 8.74 -15.45
C GLY A 378 -23.08 8.16 -15.42
N CYS A 379 -22.59 7.78 -14.25
CA CYS A 379 -21.29 7.17 -14.08
C CYS A 379 -21.42 5.78 -13.48
N CYS A 380 -20.57 4.87 -13.92
CA CYS A 380 -20.46 3.53 -13.39
C CYS A 380 -18.99 3.14 -13.23
N LEU A 381 -18.61 2.70 -12.03
CA LEU A 381 -17.35 2.03 -11.79
C LEU A 381 -17.59 0.54 -11.75
N THR A 382 -17.11 -0.19 -12.77
CA THR A 382 -17.03 -1.64 -12.74
C THR A 382 -15.68 -2.03 -12.16
N TYR A 383 -15.66 -2.89 -11.14
CA TYR A 383 -14.45 -3.22 -10.41
C TYR A 383 -14.30 -4.71 -10.15
N SER A 384 -13.05 -5.17 -10.04
CA SER A 384 -12.72 -6.55 -9.70
C SER A 384 -12.96 -6.81 -8.21
N THR A 385 -13.83 -7.78 -7.89
CA THR A 385 -14.06 -8.22 -6.51
C THR A 385 -12.90 -9.05 -5.95
N ASP A 386 -11.97 -9.47 -6.79
CA ASP A 386 -10.69 -10.04 -6.35
C ASP A 386 -9.84 -9.02 -5.56
N LEU A 387 -10.00 -7.72 -5.85
CA LEU A 387 -9.15 -6.65 -5.33
C LEU A 387 -9.89 -5.70 -4.39
N PHE A 388 -11.15 -5.36 -4.68
CA PHE A 388 -11.85 -4.25 -4.05
C PHE A 388 -13.16 -4.68 -3.43
N ASP A 389 -13.52 -3.97 -2.34
CA ASP A 389 -14.84 -3.98 -1.73
C ASP A 389 -15.62 -2.72 -2.11
N GLU A 390 -16.96 -2.80 -2.14
CA GLU A 390 -17.84 -1.69 -2.51
C GLU A 390 -17.56 -0.39 -1.73
N PRO A 391 -17.33 -0.41 -0.39
CA PRO A 391 -17.06 0.83 0.36
C PRO A 391 -15.83 1.59 -0.14
N ARG A 392 -14.79 0.91 -0.60
CA ARG A 392 -13.60 1.55 -1.18
C ARG A 392 -13.93 2.20 -2.51
N ILE A 393 -14.68 1.51 -3.37
CA ILE A 393 -15.08 2.04 -4.68
C ILE A 393 -16.01 3.25 -4.50
N ALA A 394 -16.91 3.20 -3.52
CA ALA A 394 -17.74 4.35 -3.17
C ALA A 394 -16.89 5.58 -2.78
N LYS A 395 -15.84 5.38 -1.98
CA LYS A 395 -14.89 6.43 -1.63
C LYS A 395 -14.09 6.93 -2.83
N MET A 396 -13.63 6.04 -3.70
CA MET A 396 -12.95 6.42 -4.94
C MET A 396 -13.86 7.27 -5.85
N ALA A 397 -15.16 6.96 -5.93
CA ALA A 397 -16.12 7.75 -6.67
C ALA A 397 -16.32 9.15 -6.04
N GLU A 398 -16.41 9.26 -4.71
CA GLU A 398 -16.46 10.55 -4.02
C GLU A 398 -15.20 11.39 -4.29
N HIS A 399 -14.02 10.80 -4.20
CA HIS A 399 -12.73 11.45 -4.46
C HIS A 399 -12.61 11.88 -5.93
N TRP A 400 -13.05 11.06 -6.86
CA TRP A 400 -13.10 11.41 -8.27
C TRP A 400 -13.99 12.62 -8.53
N LEU A 401 -15.16 12.70 -7.86
CA LEU A 401 -16.06 13.87 -7.94
C LEU A 401 -15.41 15.12 -7.36
N ASN A 402 -14.71 15.01 -6.23
CA ASN A 402 -13.98 16.14 -5.63
C ASN A 402 -12.91 16.66 -6.59
N LEU A 403 -12.11 15.77 -7.18
CA LEU A 403 -11.08 16.12 -8.14
C LEU A 403 -11.68 16.76 -9.40
N LEU A 404 -12.79 16.21 -9.94
CA LEU A 404 -13.47 16.79 -11.08
C LEU A 404 -13.91 18.24 -10.80
N GLN A 405 -14.51 18.49 -9.63
CA GLN A 405 -14.93 19.83 -9.22
C GLN A 405 -13.74 20.80 -9.11
N ALA A 406 -12.63 20.33 -8.55
CA ALA A 406 -11.41 21.11 -8.35
C ALA A 406 -10.72 21.44 -9.69
N LEU A 407 -10.59 20.47 -10.58
CA LEU A 407 -10.02 20.66 -11.93
C LEU A 407 -10.75 21.71 -12.76
N LEU A 408 -12.08 21.84 -12.56
CA LEU A 408 -12.89 22.83 -13.25
C LEU A 408 -12.81 24.23 -12.62
N ALA A 409 -12.31 24.36 -11.38
CA ALA A 409 -12.34 25.60 -10.62
C ALA A 409 -11.17 26.53 -10.97
N ASP A 410 -9.95 26.01 -11.03
CA ASP A 410 -8.75 26.80 -11.30
C ASP A 410 -7.74 26.02 -12.18
N PRO A 411 -7.66 26.35 -13.48
CA PRO A 411 -6.70 25.70 -14.38
C PRO A 411 -5.22 25.98 -14.06
N GLN A 412 -4.91 26.96 -13.22
CA GLN A 412 -3.53 27.28 -12.86
C GLN A 412 -3.05 26.57 -11.58
N GLN A 413 -3.97 25.93 -10.84
CA GLN A 413 -3.63 25.18 -9.63
C GLN A 413 -2.74 23.97 -9.96
N CYS A 414 -1.76 23.69 -9.08
CA CYS A 414 -0.93 22.49 -9.19
C CYS A 414 -1.73 21.23 -8.83
N LEU A 415 -1.35 20.09 -9.44
CA LEU A 415 -2.03 18.82 -9.18
C LEU A 415 -1.90 18.37 -7.73
N SER A 416 -0.77 18.67 -7.07
CA SER A 416 -0.55 18.41 -5.65
C SER A 416 -1.53 19.14 -4.73
N ASP A 417 -1.99 20.35 -5.14
CA ASP A 417 -2.85 21.17 -4.32
C ASP A 417 -4.35 20.86 -4.47
N LEU A 418 -4.69 19.95 -5.40
CA LEU A 418 -6.09 19.55 -5.63
C LEU A 418 -6.64 18.80 -4.41
N PRO A 419 -7.79 19.21 -3.85
CA PRO A 419 -8.41 18.54 -2.72
C PRO A 419 -8.98 17.19 -3.13
N LEU A 420 -8.32 16.12 -2.70
CA LEU A 420 -8.79 14.75 -2.87
C LEU A 420 -9.85 14.41 -1.81
N LEU A 421 -9.49 14.66 -0.53
CA LEU A 421 -10.28 14.32 0.65
C LEU A 421 -11.28 15.45 0.98
N GLN A 422 -12.45 15.07 1.47
CA GLN A 422 -13.37 16.03 2.10
C GLN A 422 -12.84 16.44 3.49
N ASP A 423 -13.22 17.62 3.98
CA ASP A 423 -12.76 18.15 5.27
C ASP A 423 -13.04 17.18 6.44
N THR A 424 -14.22 16.54 6.43
CA THR A 424 -14.60 15.55 7.45
C THR A 424 -13.70 14.32 7.43
N GLU A 425 -13.40 13.79 6.26
CA GLU A 425 -12.52 12.65 6.09
C GLU A 425 -11.07 13.01 6.45
N ARG A 426 -10.62 14.17 5.99
CA ARG A 426 -9.31 14.70 6.35
C ARG A 426 -9.14 14.79 7.88
N GLN A 427 -10.15 15.31 8.59
CA GLN A 427 -10.10 15.39 10.05
C GLN A 427 -10.11 14.00 10.70
N GLN A 428 -10.92 13.07 10.20
CA GLN A 428 -10.92 11.69 10.69
C GLN A 428 -9.55 11.00 10.55
N LEU A 429 -8.87 11.20 9.42
CA LEU A 429 -7.51 10.68 9.21
C LEU A 429 -6.50 11.29 10.18
N LEU A 430 -6.57 12.61 10.40
CA LEU A 430 -5.71 13.28 11.37
C LEU A 430 -5.96 12.78 12.80
N ASP A 431 -7.21 12.55 13.18
CA ASP A 431 -7.59 12.09 14.51
C ASP A 431 -7.24 10.60 14.74
N SER A 432 -7.35 9.77 13.70
CA SER A 432 -7.14 8.32 13.81
C SER A 432 -5.70 7.91 14.08
N LEU A 433 -4.73 8.73 13.67
CA LEU A 433 -3.30 8.54 13.88
C LEU A 433 -2.72 9.61 14.83
N GLY A 434 -3.61 10.21 15.63
CA GLY A 434 -3.25 11.27 16.59
C GLY A 434 -2.70 10.72 17.90
N VAL A 435 -2.48 11.65 18.84
CA VAL A 435 -1.87 11.40 20.14
C VAL A 435 -2.62 10.34 20.95
N GLU A 436 -1.88 9.38 21.53
CA GLU A 436 -2.42 8.41 22.48
C GLU A 436 -3.06 9.13 23.68
N ALA A 437 -4.25 8.70 24.08
CA ALA A 437 -4.95 9.28 25.21
C ALA A 437 -4.17 9.07 26.54
N GLY A 438 -4.03 10.11 27.34
CA GLY A 438 -3.41 10.06 28.66
C GLY A 438 -2.51 11.25 28.96
N GLU A 439 -2.15 11.43 30.23
CA GLU A 439 -1.25 12.51 30.64
C GLU A 439 0.17 12.21 30.16
N GLN A 440 0.72 13.07 29.30
CA GLN A 440 2.06 12.93 28.72
C GLN A 440 2.99 13.94 29.38
N ARG A 441 3.89 13.46 30.26
CA ARG A 441 4.82 14.34 30.97
C ARG A 441 6.16 14.45 30.25
N LEU A 442 6.45 15.66 29.79
CA LEU A 442 7.73 16.06 29.15
C LEU A 442 8.60 16.90 30.07
N ASP A 443 8.11 17.20 31.26
CA ASP A 443 8.70 18.11 32.22
C ASP A 443 9.67 17.45 33.22
N GLN A 444 9.96 16.16 33.06
CA GLN A 444 10.80 15.38 33.95
C GLN A 444 12.04 14.83 33.24
N CYS A 445 13.16 14.77 33.95
CA CYS A 445 14.33 14.06 33.48
C CYS A 445 14.25 12.56 33.82
N ILE A 446 14.86 11.73 32.98
CA ILE A 446 14.78 10.26 33.13
C ILE A 446 15.39 9.78 34.49
N HIS A 447 16.49 10.38 34.95
CA HIS A 447 17.13 10.04 36.22
C HIS A 447 16.31 10.47 37.45
N GLU A 448 15.47 11.49 37.34
CA GLU A 448 14.53 11.90 38.41
C GLU A 448 13.45 10.85 38.62
N LEU A 449 12.90 10.30 37.49
CA LEU A 449 11.93 9.21 37.53
C LEU A 449 12.53 7.96 38.18
N PHE A 450 13.77 7.62 37.84
CA PHE A 450 14.49 6.50 38.45
C PHE A 450 14.68 6.71 39.95
N ALA A 451 15.17 7.88 40.38
CA ALA A 451 15.35 8.21 41.80
C ALA A 451 14.03 8.14 42.58
N GLY A 452 12.90 8.54 41.93
CA GLY A 452 11.55 8.36 42.49
C GLY A 452 11.22 6.90 42.77
N GLN A 453 11.50 5.99 41.83
CA GLN A 453 11.31 4.54 42.03
C GLN A 453 12.25 3.96 43.09
N ALA A 454 13.50 4.39 43.14
CA ALA A 454 14.44 3.93 44.15
C ALA A 454 13.99 4.29 45.56
N ARG A 455 13.38 5.46 45.77
CA ARG A 455 12.76 5.83 47.04
C ARG A 455 11.54 4.99 47.40
N LEU A 456 10.66 4.73 46.41
CA LEU A 456 9.42 3.97 46.63
C LEU A 456 9.67 2.49 46.88
N ARG A 457 10.71 1.91 46.28
CA ARG A 457 10.97 0.47 46.27
C ARG A 457 12.38 0.11 46.67
N SER A 458 12.93 0.81 47.67
CA SER A 458 14.33 0.77 48.08
C SER A 458 14.91 -0.64 48.22
N ASN A 459 14.18 -1.58 48.81
CA ASN A 459 14.64 -2.95 49.06
C ASN A 459 14.29 -3.95 47.95
N ALA A 460 13.54 -3.54 46.91
CA ALA A 460 13.18 -4.44 45.79
C ALA A 460 14.41 -4.70 44.91
N PRO A 461 14.56 -5.90 44.31
CA PRO A 461 15.63 -6.18 43.36
C PRO A 461 15.44 -5.34 42.09
N ALA A 462 16.48 -4.64 41.67
CA ALA A 462 16.50 -3.76 40.50
C ALA A 462 17.29 -4.35 39.35
N LEU A 463 18.49 -4.84 39.62
CA LEU A 463 19.45 -5.27 38.60
C LEU A 463 20.18 -6.53 39.02
N THR A 464 20.21 -7.55 38.15
CA THR A 464 20.90 -8.82 38.36
C THR A 464 21.92 -9.08 37.26
N PHE A 465 23.13 -9.45 37.60
CA PHE A 465 24.20 -9.86 36.70
C PHE A 465 25.12 -10.89 37.34
N ALA A 466 25.40 -11.99 36.66
CA ALA A 466 26.31 -13.05 37.08
C ALA A 466 26.11 -13.55 38.52
N GLY A 467 24.86 -13.61 38.99
CA GLY A 467 24.49 -14.07 40.33
C GLY A 467 24.48 -12.98 41.39
N GLU A 468 25.01 -11.79 41.11
CA GLU A 468 24.91 -10.61 42.01
C GLU A 468 23.62 -9.84 41.68
N THR A 469 22.87 -9.44 42.71
CA THR A 469 21.65 -8.66 42.57
C THR A 469 21.76 -7.40 43.43
N LEU A 470 21.53 -6.25 42.80
CA LEU A 470 21.40 -4.96 43.48
C LEU A 470 19.94 -4.62 43.71
N SER A 471 19.62 -4.16 44.90
CA SER A 471 18.34 -3.50 45.18
C SER A 471 18.31 -2.10 44.52
N TYR A 472 17.11 -1.51 44.45
CA TYR A 472 16.94 -0.14 43.97
C TYR A 472 17.76 0.86 44.75
N ALA A 473 17.82 0.73 46.08
CA ALA A 473 18.63 1.62 46.93
C ALA A 473 20.12 1.45 46.69
N GLU A 474 20.62 0.22 46.50
CA GLU A 474 22.05 -0.02 46.24
C GLU A 474 22.45 0.51 44.86
N LEU A 475 21.60 0.27 43.83
CA LEU A 475 21.83 0.78 42.48
C LEU A 475 21.88 2.33 42.48
N ASP A 476 20.89 2.96 43.17
CA ASP A 476 20.83 4.43 43.29
C ASP A 476 22.02 5.01 44.04
N SER A 477 22.39 4.40 45.18
CA SER A 477 23.52 4.79 45.99
C SER A 477 24.84 4.74 45.21
N ARG A 478 25.13 3.61 44.54
CA ARG A 478 26.34 3.46 43.71
C ARG A 478 26.37 4.48 42.54
N ALA A 479 25.19 4.71 41.91
CA ALA A 479 25.05 5.70 40.85
C ALA A 479 25.28 7.14 41.41
N ASN A 480 24.80 7.46 42.62
CA ASN A 480 25.03 8.76 43.26
C ASN A 480 26.51 9.01 43.56
N GLN A 481 27.23 8.00 44.09
CA GLN A 481 28.68 8.10 44.34
C GLN A 481 29.45 8.38 43.05
N LEU A 482 29.23 7.60 42.00
CA LEU A 482 29.89 7.78 40.72
C LEU A 482 29.50 9.12 40.07
N ALA A 483 28.26 9.58 40.22
CA ALA A 483 27.80 10.86 39.67
C ALA A 483 28.52 12.05 40.34
N ARG A 484 28.81 11.98 41.63
CA ARG A 484 29.63 13.02 42.34
C ARG A 484 31.05 13.07 41.78
N ALA A 485 31.69 11.93 41.65
CA ALA A 485 33.00 11.83 41.08
C ALA A 485 33.07 12.32 39.62
N LEU A 486 32.00 12.10 38.82
CA LEU A 486 31.87 12.64 37.47
C LEU A 486 31.75 14.17 37.49
N ARG A 487 30.97 14.74 38.42
CA ARG A 487 30.83 16.21 38.57
C ARG A 487 32.16 16.88 38.93
N GLU A 488 32.95 16.27 39.81
CA GLU A 488 34.31 16.78 40.15
C GLU A 488 35.24 16.77 38.92
N ARG A 489 34.97 15.88 37.95
CA ARG A 489 35.70 15.84 36.66
C ARG A 489 35.08 16.73 35.58
N GLY A 490 34.16 17.62 35.98
CA GLY A 490 33.55 18.60 35.07
C GLY A 490 32.34 18.10 34.28
N VAL A 491 31.78 16.92 34.58
CA VAL A 491 30.54 16.44 33.91
C VAL A 491 29.35 17.23 34.45
N GLY A 492 28.58 17.78 33.54
CA GLY A 492 27.37 18.55 33.81
C GLY A 492 26.50 18.67 32.56
N PRO A 493 25.49 19.58 32.55
CA PRO A 493 24.59 19.73 31.43
C PRO A 493 25.29 19.91 30.09
N GLN A 494 24.84 19.13 29.09
CA GLN A 494 25.40 19.12 27.74
C GLN A 494 26.82 18.56 27.57
N VAL A 495 27.46 18.09 28.64
CA VAL A 495 28.75 17.39 28.58
C VAL A 495 28.49 15.93 28.16
N ARG A 496 29.16 15.47 27.12
CA ARG A 496 29.07 14.10 26.65
C ARG A 496 30.16 13.24 27.29
N VAL A 497 29.73 12.06 27.75
CA VAL A 497 30.60 11.07 28.36
C VAL A 497 30.49 9.77 27.55
N GLY A 498 31.59 9.29 26.98
CA GLY A 498 31.66 7.99 26.35
C GLY A 498 31.52 6.89 27.40
N LEU A 499 30.57 5.99 27.22
CA LEU A 499 30.34 4.82 28.06
C LEU A 499 30.79 3.58 27.30
N ALA A 500 32.02 3.14 27.59
CA ALA A 500 32.70 2.04 26.89
C ALA A 500 33.04 0.93 27.88
N LEU A 501 31.99 0.29 28.42
CA LEU A 501 32.08 -0.80 29.39
C LEU A 501 31.38 -2.05 28.84
N GLU A 502 32.00 -3.21 29.13
CA GLU A 502 31.30 -4.48 28.91
C GLU A 502 30.00 -4.56 29.73
N ARG A 503 29.11 -5.42 29.30
CA ARG A 503 27.86 -5.66 30.06
C ARG A 503 28.17 -6.11 31.47
N SER A 504 27.75 -5.31 32.45
CA SER A 504 28.02 -5.51 33.86
C SER A 504 27.11 -4.60 34.70
N LEU A 505 27.11 -4.79 36.00
CA LEU A 505 26.46 -3.87 36.92
C LEU A 505 27.05 -2.46 36.77
N HIS A 506 28.36 -2.35 36.52
CA HIS A 506 29.05 -1.06 36.35
C HIS A 506 28.63 -0.30 35.09
N MET A 507 28.28 -1.00 34.01
CA MET A 507 27.75 -0.35 32.81
C MET A 507 26.44 0.38 33.12
N VAL A 508 25.51 -0.23 33.87
CA VAL A 508 24.23 0.38 34.22
C VAL A 508 24.42 1.49 35.27
N ILE A 509 25.27 1.25 36.26
CA ILE A 509 25.65 2.27 37.25
C ILE A 509 26.27 3.49 36.54
N GLY A 510 27.16 3.26 35.57
CA GLY A 510 27.79 4.31 34.76
C GLY A 510 26.78 5.13 33.97
N LEU A 511 25.84 4.46 33.27
CA LEU A 511 24.76 5.11 32.53
C LEU A 511 23.93 6.02 33.46
N LEU A 512 23.42 5.49 34.58
CA LEU A 512 22.63 6.26 35.53
C LEU A 512 23.45 7.40 36.18
N ALA A 513 24.71 7.16 36.49
CA ALA A 513 25.60 8.17 37.08
C ALA A 513 25.87 9.35 36.13
N ILE A 514 26.10 9.09 34.85
CA ILE A 514 26.26 10.13 33.82
C ILE A 514 25.02 11.02 33.77
N LEU A 515 23.81 10.41 33.71
CA LEU A 515 22.56 11.14 33.70
C LEU A 515 22.33 11.94 34.99
N LYS A 516 22.62 11.36 36.16
CA LYS A 516 22.54 12.03 37.48
C LYS A 516 23.59 13.14 37.64
N ALA A 517 24.76 13.01 37.04
CA ALA A 517 25.75 14.07 36.99
C ALA A 517 25.30 15.28 36.15
N GLY A 518 24.33 15.08 35.27
CA GLY A 518 23.83 16.08 34.35
C GLY A 518 24.28 15.88 32.90
N GLY A 519 25.20 14.92 32.67
CA GLY A 519 25.77 14.65 31.36
C GLY A 519 24.86 13.83 30.43
N ALA A 520 25.29 13.73 29.16
CA ALA A 520 24.71 12.85 28.16
C ALA A 520 25.67 11.69 27.89
N TYR A 521 25.16 10.44 27.88
CA TYR A 521 26.03 9.31 27.55
C TYR A 521 26.11 9.07 26.04
N VAL A 522 27.28 8.61 25.59
CA VAL A 522 27.54 8.11 24.25
C VAL A 522 27.92 6.65 24.41
N PRO A 523 27.03 5.70 24.03
CA PRO A 523 27.34 4.29 24.16
C PRO A 523 28.39 3.86 23.14
N LEU A 524 29.40 3.13 23.59
CA LEU A 524 30.55 2.66 22.81
C LEU A 524 30.75 1.18 23.13
N ASP A 525 30.04 0.28 22.46
CA ASP A 525 30.12 -1.14 22.71
C ASP A 525 31.52 -1.68 22.34
N PRO A 526 32.27 -2.25 23.28
CA PRO A 526 33.61 -2.77 23.02
C PRO A 526 33.71 -3.86 21.95
N GLU A 527 32.59 -4.51 21.61
CA GLU A 527 32.52 -5.51 20.50
C GLU A 527 32.63 -4.87 19.10
N TYR A 528 32.54 -3.53 18.99
CA TYR A 528 32.67 -2.85 17.70
C TYR A 528 34.13 -2.77 17.24
N PRO A 529 34.36 -2.74 15.89
CA PRO A 529 35.70 -2.50 15.36
C PRO A 529 36.33 -1.21 15.92
N LEU A 530 37.61 -1.27 16.28
CA LEU A 530 38.34 -0.14 16.90
C LEU A 530 38.28 1.15 16.08
N GLU A 531 38.39 1.05 14.74
CA GLU A 531 38.26 2.22 13.85
C GLU A 531 36.89 2.88 13.96
N ARG A 532 35.83 2.10 14.15
CA ARG A 532 34.49 2.63 14.34
C ARG A 532 34.35 3.31 15.68
N LEU A 533 34.91 2.72 16.75
CA LEU A 533 34.92 3.34 18.09
C LEU A 533 35.72 4.65 18.09
N GLN A 534 36.89 4.70 17.46
CA GLN A 534 37.69 5.89 17.30
C GLN A 534 36.92 7.00 16.58
N TYR A 535 36.28 6.66 15.44
CA TYR A 535 35.43 7.61 14.73
C TYR A 535 34.31 8.17 15.63
N MET A 536 33.62 7.31 16.37
CA MET A 536 32.49 7.71 17.22
C MET A 536 32.97 8.61 18.39
N ILE A 537 34.13 8.35 18.93
CA ILE A 537 34.77 9.19 20.00
C ILE A 537 35.09 10.57 19.43
N GLU A 538 35.76 10.65 18.27
CA GLU A 538 36.12 11.91 17.64
C GLU A 538 34.91 12.74 17.23
N ASP A 539 33.99 12.12 16.48
CA ASP A 539 32.80 12.79 15.91
C ASP A 539 31.84 13.26 17.02
N SER A 540 31.68 12.48 18.09
CA SER A 540 30.76 12.84 19.19
C SER A 540 31.24 14.01 20.06
N GLY A 541 32.53 14.30 20.06
CA GLY A 541 33.13 15.31 20.94
C GLY A 541 32.95 14.99 22.42
N VAL A 542 33.13 13.72 22.81
CA VAL A 542 33.11 13.31 24.21
C VAL A 542 34.29 13.95 24.96
N GLY A 543 34.02 14.58 26.12
CA GLY A 543 35.05 15.16 26.95
C GLY A 543 35.67 14.18 27.94
N LEU A 544 35.00 13.08 28.21
CA LEU A 544 35.44 12.03 29.14
C LEU A 544 35.03 10.66 28.60
N LEU A 545 35.96 9.71 28.59
CA LEU A 545 35.71 8.32 28.27
C LEU A 545 35.77 7.46 29.53
N LEU A 546 34.65 6.89 29.94
CA LEU A 546 34.54 5.95 31.06
C LEU A 546 34.63 4.52 30.48
N SER A 547 35.70 3.80 30.85
CA SER A 547 36.01 2.50 30.30
C SER A 547 36.74 1.59 31.28
N ASP A 548 37.12 0.41 30.84
CA ASP A 548 37.99 -0.53 31.50
C ASP A 548 39.43 -0.44 30.95
N ARG A 549 40.36 -1.11 31.66
CA ARG A 549 41.79 -1.13 31.32
C ARG A 549 42.04 -1.82 29.97
N ALA A 550 41.28 -2.89 29.67
CA ALA A 550 41.47 -3.70 28.48
C ALA A 550 41.15 -2.89 27.22
N LEU A 551 40.04 -2.18 27.22
CA LEU A 551 39.63 -1.36 26.07
C LEU A 551 40.56 -0.14 25.89
N PHE A 552 41.03 0.50 26.98
CA PHE A 552 42.03 1.58 26.86
C PHE A 552 43.34 1.10 26.22
N ALA A 553 43.76 -0.11 26.55
CA ALA A 553 44.97 -0.68 25.94
C ALA A 553 44.75 -0.98 24.43
N ALA A 554 43.52 -1.39 24.04
CA ALA A 554 43.17 -1.66 22.66
C ALA A 554 42.98 -0.40 21.81
N LEU A 555 42.38 0.66 22.38
CA LEU A 555 42.12 1.92 21.66
C LEU A 555 43.42 2.74 21.40
N GLY A 556 44.49 2.50 22.19
CA GLY A 556 45.75 3.23 22.05
C GLY A 556 45.65 4.71 22.41
N GLU A 557 46.19 5.59 21.56
CA GLU A 557 46.11 7.03 21.78
C GLU A 557 44.72 7.55 21.47
N LEU A 558 44.16 8.36 22.37
CA LEU A 558 42.93 9.11 22.19
C LEU A 558 43.23 10.57 21.86
N PRO A 559 42.26 11.35 21.33
CA PRO A 559 42.39 12.78 21.15
C PRO A 559 42.80 13.47 22.50
N ASP A 560 43.63 14.50 22.44
CA ASP A 560 44.19 15.18 23.61
C ASP A 560 43.13 15.82 24.54
N ASP A 561 41.95 16.10 24.00
CA ASP A 561 40.80 16.70 24.69
C ASP A 561 39.87 15.67 25.35
N VAL A 562 40.13 14.37 25.19
CA VAL A 562 39.35 13.27 25.78
C VAL A 562 40.04 12.77 27.06
N ALA A 563 39.47 13.11 28.21
CA ALA A 563 39.94 12.58 29.49
C ALA A 563 39.63 11.06 29.61
N ARG A 564 40.61 10.29 30.09
CA ARG A 564 40.45 8.84 30.31
C ARG A 564 40.06 8.59 31.77
N TRP A 565 39.05 7.77 31.98
CA TRP A 565 38.74 7.29 33.32
C TRP A 565 38.55 5.77 33.31
N CYS A 566 39.55 5.06 33.87
CA CYS A 566 39.47 3.61 34.10
C CYS A 566 38.69 3.35 35.39
N LEU A 567 37.50 2.85 35.27
CA LEU A 567 36.59 2.65 36.42
C LEU A 567 37.13 1.60 37.40
N GLU A 568 37.83 0.56 36.91
CA GLU A 568 38.38 -0.52 37.73
C GLU A 568 39.45 0.00 38.72
N ASP A 569 40.25 0.99 38.30
CA ASP A 569 41.31 1.54 39.11
C ASP A 569 40.79 2.40 40.26
N ASP A 570 39.62 3.04 40.06
CA ASP A 570 39.09 4.06 40.98
C ASP A 570 37.89 3.56 41.81
N LEU A 571 37.44 2.32 41.66
CA LEU A 571 36.33 1.75 42.43
C LEU A 571 36.46 1.95 43.94
N PRO A 572 37.65 1.73 44.58
CA PRO A 572 37.85 1.98 46.00
C PRO A 572 37.70 3.45 46.39
N LEU A 573 37.99 4.40 45.49
CA LEU A 573 37.85 5.83 45.74
C LEU A 573 36.39 6.26 45.78
N LEU A 574 35.51 5.55 45.06
CA LEU A 574 34.09 5.84 45.04
C LEU A 574 33.44 5.64 46.40
N GLU A 575 33.93 4.69 47.23
CA GLU A 575 33.41 4.46 48.57
C GLU A 575 33.52 5.69 49.50
N GLY A 576 34.41 6.65 49.19
CA GLY A 576 34.54 7.90 49.94
C GLY A 576 33.48 8.96 49.64
N TYR A 577 32.67 8.77 48.57
CA TYR A 577 31.66 9.74 48.21
C TYR A 577 30.32 9.44 48.91
N SER A 578 29.54 10.52 49.21
CA SER A 578 28.20 10.36 49.80
C SER A 578 27.25 9.56 48.91
N HIS A 579 26.44 8.73 49.54
CA HIS A 579 25.36 7.95 48.92
C HIS A 579 24.09 8.76 48.67
N ASP A 580 23.97 9.94 49.25
CA ASP A 580 22.77 10.76 49.20
C ASP A 580 22.45 11.20 47.77
N GLU A 581 21.21 11.52 47.53
CA GLU A 581 20.76 12.08 46.25
C GLU A 581 21.48 13.40 45.92
N LEU A 582 21.82 13.60 44.66
CA LEU A 582 22.43 14.84 44.19
C LEU A 582 21.34 15.84 43.77
N PRO A 583 21.60 17.16 43.93
CA PRO A 583 20.75 18.16 43.29
C PRO A 583 20.69 17.92 41.77
N PHE A 584 19.50 17.94 41.17
CA PHE A 584 19.35 17.80 39.73
C PHE A 584 19.83 19.07 39.01
N LEU A 585 20.66 18.91 37.98
CA LEU A 585 21.19 19.98 37.15
C LEU A 585 20.61 20.01 35.75
N SER A 586 20.10 18.87 35.30
CA SER A 586 19.53 18.74 33.96
C SER A 586 18.12 19.32 33.87
N LEU A 587 17.82 19.81 32.70
CA LEU A 587 16.47 20.18 32.28
C LEU A 587 15.97 19.16 31.24
N PRO A 588 14.65 18.99 31.07
CA PRO A 588 14.09 18.03 30.12
C PRO A 588 14.59 18.17 28.68
N GLN A 589 14.93 19.40 28.26
CA GLN A 589 15.47 19.68 26.92
C GLN A 589 16.97 19.40 26.77
N HIS A 590 17.71 19.13 27.86
CA HIS A 590 19.12 18.76 27.78
C HIS A 590 19.29 17.36 27.20
N GLN A 591 20.41 17.11 26.54
CA GLN A 591 20.74 15.82 25.95
C GLN A 591 20.83 14.74 27.05
N ALA A 592 20.17 13.60 26.80
CA ALA A 592 20.28 12.39 27.61
C ALA A 592 21.29 11.43 27.00
N TYR A 593 21.25 11.27 25.66
CA TYR A 593 22.19 10.41 24.95
C TYR A 593 22.42 10.85 23.51
N LEU A 594 23.53 10.35 22.96
CA LEU A 594 23.87 10.41 21.54
C LEU A 594 24.17 8.99 21.05
N ILE A 595 23.26 8.41 20.25
CA ILE A 595 23.41 7.06 19.71
C ILE A 595 23.71 7.12 18.22
N TYR A 596 24.69 6.33 17.75
CA TYR A 596 25.12 6.28 16.37
C TYR A 596 24.36 5.23 15.56
N THR A 597 23.89 5.63 14.39
CA THR A 597 23.26 4.77 13.40
C THR A 597 24.04 4.77 12.09
N SER A 598 23.82 3.77 11.22
CA SER A 598 24.42 3.74 9.88
C SER A 598 24.01 4.99 9.08
N GLY A 599 24.90 5.48 8.24
CA GLY A 599 24.70 6.67 7.43
C GLY A 599 24.81 6.42 5.94
N SER A 600 23.93 7.02 5.15
CA SER A 600 23.90 6.91 3.69
C SER A 600 25.19 7.41 3.00
N THR A 601 26.00 8.21 3.70
CA THR A 601 27.27 8.73 3.20
C THR A 601 28.48 7.85 3.53
N GLY A 602 28.26 6.64 4.03
CA GLY A 602 29.33 5.69 4.40
C GLY A 602 29.97 5.92 5.78
N LYS A 603 29.50 6.91 6.54
CA LYS A 603 29.94 7.15 7.92
C LYS A 603 28.77 7.15 8.90
N PRO A 604 28.91 6.60 10.12
CA PRO A 604 27.87 6.65 11.13
C PRO A 604 27.44 8.09 11.47
N LYS A 605 26.15 8.26 11.79
CA LYS A 605 25.56 9.54 12.20
C LYS A 605 25.02 9.42 13.62
N GLY A 606 25.32 10.40 14.48
CA GLY A 606 24.86 10.44 15.86
C GLY A 606 23.48 11.08 15.97
N VAL A 607 22.53 10.38 16.56
CA VAL A 607 21.16 10.85 16.86
C VAL A 607 21.11 11.39 18.27
N VAL A 608 20.68 12.65 18.44
CA VAL A 608 20.64 13.36 19.75
C VAL A 608 19.23 13.30 20.32
N VAL A 609 19.08 12.74 21.52
CA VAL A 609 17.81 12.63 22.23
C VAL A 609 17.90 13.32 23.60
N SER A 610 16.85 14.07 23.98
CA SER A 610 16.76 14.78 25.24
C SER A 610 16.17 13.96 26.38
N HIS A 611 16.31 14.43 27.62
CA HIS A 611 15.71 13.77 28.79
C HIS A 611 14.18 13.70 28.71
N GLY A 612 13.51 14.80 28.28
CA GLY A 612 12.06 14.85 28.24
C GLY A 612 11.46 13.85 27.21
N GLU A 613 12.13 13.71 26.06
CA GLU A 613 11.70 12.80 24.99
C GLU A 613 11.78 11.33 25.43
N ILE A 614 12.91 10.89 26.01
CA ILE A 614 13.04 9.51 26.51
C ILE A 614 12.20 9.27 27.76
N ALA A 615 12.03 10.25 28.65
CA ALA A 615 11.18 10.12 29.82
C ALA A 615 9.68 9.94 29.44
N MET A 616 9.19 10.75 28.49
CA MET A 616 7.85 10.61 27.95
C MET A 616 7.66 9.23 27.32
N HIS A 617 8.62 8.81 26.48
CA HIS A 617 8.60 7.52 25.83
C HIS A 617 8.50 6.36 26.85
N CYS A 618 9.37 6.31 27.84
CA CYS A 618 9.36 5.25 28.86
C CYS A 618 8.04 5.22 29.63
N GLN A 619 7.49 6.38 30.02
CA GLN A 619 6.19 6.44 30.70
C GLN A 619 5.04 5.93 29.84
N ALA A 620 5.06 6.26 28.53
CA ALA A 620 4.07 5.77 27.58
C ALA A 620 4.15 4.24 27.40
N VAL A 621 5.35 3.70 27.26
CA VAL A 621 5.58 2.25 27.11
C VAL A 621 5.16 1.49 28.37
N ILE A 622 5.47 2.02 29.57
CA ILE A 622 5.01 1.41 30.85
C ILE A 622 3.49 1.25 30.86
N ARG A 623 2.74 2.28 30.45
CA ARG A 623 1.28 2.21 30.38
C ARG A 623 0.80 1.27 29.26
N ARG A 624 1.35 1.41 28.06
CA ARG A 624 0.91 0.66 26.87
C ARG A 624 1.11 -0.84 27.02
N PHE A 625 2.20 -1.26 27.67
CA PHE A 625 2.57 -2.66 27.88
C PHE A 625 2.11 -3.20 29.22
N ASP A 626 1.43 -2.37 30.01
CA ASP A 626 0.98 -2.75 31.37
C ASP A 626 2.13 -3.34 32.20
N MET A 627 3.26 -2.63 32.23
CA MET A 627 4.45 -3.05 32.99
C MET A 627 4.15 -3.09 34.49
N GLN A 628 4.48 -4.20 35.13
CA GLN A 628 4.20 -4.42 36.55
C GLN A 628 5.50 -4.39 37.38
N PRO A 629 5.44 -3.96 38.68
CA PRO A 629 6.61 -3.90 39.53
C PRO A 629 7.23 -5.27 39.88
N ASP A 630 6.54 -6.37 39.66
CA ASP A 630 7.00 -7.74 39.85
C ASP A 630 7.47 -8.41 38.55
N ASP A 631 7.50 -7.67 37.47
CA ASP A 631 8.08 -8.12 36.22
C ASP A 631 9.60 -8.28 36.32
N CYS A 632 10.12 -9.18 35.49
CA CYS A 632 11.53 -9.44 35.32
C CYS A 632 11.87 -9.52 33.84
N GLU A 633 12.66 -8.57 33.35
CA GLU A 633 13.02 -8.50 31.93
C GLU A 633 14.48 -8.91 31.69
N LEU A 634 14.72 -9.74 30.64
CA LEU A 634 16.06 -10.08 30.22
C LEU A 634 16.57 -9.09 29.17
N HIS A 635 17.69 -8.45 29.47
CA HIS A 635 18.32 -7.47 28.59
C HIS A 635 19.28 -8.15 27.60
N PHE A 636 18.89 -8.13 26.31
CA PHE A 636 19.63 -8.80 25.22
C PHE A 636 20.49 -7.86 24.38
N TYR A 637 20.03 -6.65 24.16
CA TYR A 637 20.54 -5.75 23.13
C TYR A 637 21.92 -5.18 23.48
N SER A 638 22.72 -4.86 22.44
CA SER A 638 23.91 -4.01 22.60
C SER A 638 23.52 -2.59 23.00
N ILE A 639 24.27 -1.95 23.88
CA ILE A 639 24.01 -0.57 24.34
C ILE A 639 24.08 0.47 23.23
N ASN A 640 24.63 0.11 22.06
CA ASN A 640 24.69 0.97 20.87
C ASN A 640 23.34 1.07 20.14
N PHE A 641 22.33 0.27 20.53
CA PHE A 641 20.97 0.37 20.05
C PHE A 641 20.08 1.09 21.06
N ASP A 642 19.22 1.95 20.58
CA ASP A 642 18.24 2.66 21.41
C ASP A 642 17.23 1.73 22.11
N ALA A 643 16.91 0.58 21.49
CA ALA A 643 16.13 -0.48 22.13
C ALA A 643 16.78 -0.99 23.43
N ALA A 644 18.12 -1.03 23.54
CA ALA A 644 18.80 -1.38 24.76
C ALA A 644 18.52 -0.37 25.88
N THR A 645 18.53 0.92 25.56
CA THR A 645 18.18 1.99 26.50
C THR A 645 16.75 1.82 27.00
N GLU A 646 15.80 1.57 26.10
CA GLU A 646 14.40 1.35 26.45
C GLU A 646 14.23 0.14 27.35
N ARG A 647 14.78 -1.03 26.93
CA ARG A 647 14.65 -2.30 27.68
C ARG A 647 15.43 -2.33 29.00
N LEU A 648 16.24 -1.32 29.23
CA LEU A 648 16.89 -1.08 30.53
C LEU A 648 16.05 -0.12 31.39
N LEU A 649 15.66 1.02 30.83
CA LEU A 649 15.03 2.09 31.60
C LEU A 649 13.56 1.80 31.91
N VAL A 650 12.77 1.24 30.95
CA VAL A 650 11.35 0.96 31.14
C VAL A 650 11.09 0.06 32.36
N PRO A 651 11.72 -1.11 32.50
CA PRO A 651 11.53 -1.94 33.72
C PRO A 651 11.95 -1.21 34.99
N LEU A 652 13.11 -0.54 34.99
CA LEU A 652 13.60 0.18 36.19
C LEU A 652 12.67 1.32 36.62
N LEU A 653 12.02 2.00 35.67
CA LEU A 653 11.02 3.04 35.94
C LEU A 653 9.66 2.48 36.37
N ALA A 654 9.32 1.26 35.94
CA ALA A 654 8.14 0.54 36.39
C ALA A 654 8.28 -0.06 37.81
N GLY A 655 9.49 -0.10 38.33
CA GLY A 655 9.79 -0.76 39.62
C GLY A 655 10.09 -2.25 39.47
N ALA A 656 10.31 -2.72 38.25
CA ALA A 656 10.60 -4.11 37.86
C ALA A 656 12.10 -4.42 37.93
N ARG A 657 12.45 -5.69 37.74
CA ARG A 657 13.84 -6.16 37.76
C ARG A 657 14.39 -6.36 36.34
N VAL A 658 15.64 -5.97 36.12
CA VAL A 658 16.39 -6.26 34.91
C VAL A 658 17.44 -7.34 35.17
N VAL A 659 17.51 -8.34 34.31
CA VAL A 659 18.57 -9.35 34.29
C VAL A 659 19.47 -9.10 33.07
N LEU A 660 20.74 -8.87 33.28
CA LEU A 660 21.70 -8.74 32.19
C LEU A 660 22.29 -10.12 31.85
N ARG A 661 22.38 -10.44 30.56
CA ARG A 661 23.20 -11.54 30.13
C ARG A 661 24.67 -11.15 30.13
N ALA A 662 25.56 -12.11 30.37
CA ALA A 662 26.99 -11.85 30.28
C ALA A 662 27.44 -11.60 28.84
N GLN A 663 28.65 -11.03 28.67
CA GLN A 663 29.31 -10.80 27.39
C GLN A 663 29.60 -12.13 26.67
N GLY A 664 29.69 -12.09 25.34
CA GLY A 664 30.04 -13.23 24.52
C GLY A 664 28.89 -13.86 23.76
N GLN A 665 29.20 -14.92 23.02
CA GLN A 665 28.18 -15.69 22.27
C GLN A 665 27.53 -16.69 23.24
N TRP A 666 26.25 -16.48 23.50
CA TRP A 666 25.44 -17.42 24.28
C TRP A 666 24.67 -18.33 23.33
N ASP A 667 24.70 -19.62 23.62
CA ASP A 667 23.82 -20.55 22.93
C ASP A 667 22.38 -20.48 23.48
N ALA A 668 21.47 -21.11 22.78
CA ALA A 668 20.06 -21.09 23.15
C ALA A 668 19.78 -21.79 24.49
N GLU A 669 20.61 -22.78 24.89
CA GLU A 669 20.50 -23.50 26.16
C GLU A 669 20.83 -22.60 27.33
N GLU A 670 21.92 -21.86 27.25
CA GLU A 670 22.36 -20.91 28.28
C GLU A 670 21.32 -19.82 28.53
N ILE A 671 20.76 -19.26 27.44
CA ILE A 671 19.72 -18.23 27.54
C ILE A 671 18.45 -18.80 28.17
N CYS A 672 17.99 -19.96 27.74
CA CYS A 672 16.79 -20.58 28.28
C CYS A 672 16.98 -21.00 29.75
N SER A 673 18.18 -21.41 30.15
CA SER A 673 18.51 -21.69 31.56
C SER A 673 18.46 -20.42 32.41
N LEU A 674 19.06 -19.32 31.94
CA LEU A 674 19.02 -18.01 32.61
C LEU A 674 17.57 -17.51 32.78
N ILE A 675 16.71 -17.63 31.74
CA ILE A 675 15.29 -17.26 31.83
C ILE A 675 14.59 -18.04 32.95
N ARG A 676 14.81 -19.33 33.06
CA ARG A 676 14.20 -20.19 34.09
C ARG A 676 14.75 -19.88 35.50
N GLU A 677 16.06 -19.82 35.63
CA GLU A 677 16.73 -19.58 36.91
C GLU A 677 16.37 -18.21 37.52
N GLN A 678 16.31 -17.21 36.67
CA GLN A 678 15.99 -15.84 37.08
C GLN A 678 14.50 -15.51 37.05
N GLN A 679 13.65 -16.47 36.68
CA GLN A 679 12.20 -16.26 36.56
C GLN A 679 11.85 -15.05 35.69
N VAL A 680 12.55 -14.93 34.55
CA VAL A 680 12.28 -13.87 33.58
C VAL A 680 10.89 -14.09 32.97
N ASN A 681 10.05 -13.06 32.95
CA ASN A 681 8.70 -13.13 32.42
C ASN A 681 8.45 -12.13 31.28
N ILE A 682 9.45 -11.30 30.94
CA ILE A 682 9.39 -10.38 29.78
C ILE A 682 10.62 -10.63 28.89
N LEU A 683 10.38 -10.83 27.60
CA LEU A 683 11.40 -11.03 26.58
C LEU A 683 11.27 -9.99 25.46
N GLY A 684 12.34 -9.19 25.26
CA GLY A 684 12.49 -8.30 24.13
C GLY A 684 13.53 -8.85 23.14
N PHE A 685 13.16 -9.10 21.88
CA PHE A 685 14.08 -9.62 20.85
C PHE A 685 13.60 -9.28 19.44
N THR A 686 14.46 -9.45 18.42
CA THR A 686 14.04 -9.36 17.03
C THR A 686 13.22 -10.59 16.62
N PRO A 687 12.24 -10.49 15.70
CA PRO A 687 11.46 -11.63 15.23
C PRO A 687 12.28 -12.86 14.82
N SER A 688 13.37 -12.63 14.06
CA SER A 688 14.26 -13.69 13.61
C SER A 688 14.97 -14.40 14.79
N TYR A 689 15.46 -13.64 15.77
CA TYR A 689 16.14 -14.22 16.94
C TYR A 689 15.15 -14.99 17.84
N GLY A 690 13.98 -14.39 18.12
CA GLY A 690 12.93 -15.09 18.89
C GLY A 690 12.45 -16.37 18.23
N SER A 691 12.32 -16.37 16.90
CA SER A 691 11.98 -17.59 16.13
C SER A 691 13.09 -18.65 16.20
N GLN A 692 14.36 -18.25 16.20
CA GLN A 692 15.48 -19.19 16.36
C GLN A 692 15.49 -19.85 17.75
N LEU A 693 15.30 -19.09 18.82
CA LEU A 693 15.17 -19.63 20.17
C LEU A 693 13.96 -20.56 20.30
N ALA A 694 12.81 -20.16 19.73
CA ALA A 694 11.62 -20.98 19.73
C ALA A 694 11.82 -22.30 18.96
N GLN A 695 12.50 -22.27 17.83
CA GLN A 695 12.82 -23.47 17.07
C GLN A 695 13.71 -24.41 17.87
N TRP A 696 14.74 -23.89 18.54
CA TRP A 696 15.60 -24.71 19.39
C TRP A 696 14.82 -25.38 20.51
N LEU A 697 14.00 -24.66 21.27
CA LEU A 697 13.15 -25.20 22.34
C LEU A 697 12.18 -26.26 21.80
N ALA A 698 11.57 -26.03 20.64
CA ALA A 698 10.66 -26.99 20.01
C ALA A 698 11.39 -28.32 19.66
N THR A 699 12.66 -28.26 19.20
CA THR A 699 13.47 -29.47 18.94
C THR A 699 13.74 -30.27 20.21
N GLN A 700 13.76 -29.63 21.38
CA GLN A 700 13.89 -30.28 22.70
C GLN A 700 12.54 -30.71 23.28
N GLY A 701 11.42 -30.48 22.58
CA GLY A 701 10.08 -30.75 23.09
C GLY A 701 9.69 -29.91 24.31
N GLN A 702 10.26 -28.71 24.43
CA GLN A 702 10.10 -27.83 25.59
C GLN A 702 9.32 -26.57 25.23
N THR A 703 8.55 -26.07 26.21
CA THR A 703 7.95 -24.76 26.19
C THR A 703 8.53 -23.88 27.32
N LEU A 704 8.46 -22.58 27.16
CA LEU A 704 8.96 -21.61 28.12
C LEU A 704 7.97 -20.45 28.24
N PRO A 705 6.82 -20.65 28.89
CA PRO A 705 5.80 -19.62 29.01
C PRO A 705 6.31 -18.36 29.69
N VAL A 706 5.99 -17.21 29.11
CA VAL A 706 6.34 -15.89 29.66
C VAL A 706 5.08 -14.99 29.65
N ARG A 707 5.05 -13.98 30.47
CA ARG A 707 3.93 -13.01 30.48
C ARG A 707 3.93 -12.18 29.20
N MET A 708 5.10 -11.71 28.76
CA MET A 708 5.17 -10.78 27.62
C MET A 708 6.31 -11.09 26.68
N CYS A 709 6.02 -11.03 25.38
CA CYS A 709 7.01 -10.93 24.31
C CYS A 709 6.88 -9.58 23.60
N ILE A 710 8.02 -8.98 23.28
CA ILE A 710 8.11 -7.73 22.53
C ILE A 710 9.08 -7.96 21.38
N THR A 711 8.63 -7.70 20.16
CA THR A 711 9.48 -7.83 18.97
C THR A 711 9.52 -6.52 18.20
N GLY A 712 10.66 -6.24 17.57
CA GLY A 712 10.84 -5.05 16.74
C GLY A 712 12.10 -5.13 15.91
N GLY A 713 12.31 -4.10 15.08
CA GLY A 713 13.48 -4.00 14.20
C GLY A 713 13.38 -4.79 12.89
N GLU A 714 12.43 -5.71 12.76
CA GLU A 714 12.13 -6.50 11.56
C GLU A 714 10.62 -6.72 11.45
N ALA A 715 10.15 -7.13 10.26
CA ALA A 715 8.75 -7.50 10.09
C ALA A 715 8.43 -8.81 10.84
N LEU A 716 7.38 -8.78 11.66
CA LEU A 716 6.87 -9.97 12.36
C LEU A 716 5.95 -10.74 11.42
N THR A 717 6.51 -11.70 10.68
CA THR A 717 5.77 -12.55 9.75
C THR A 717 4.88 -13.56 10.47
N GLY A 718 3.88 -14.13 9.77
CA GLY A 718 3.01 -15.16 10.33
C GLY A 718 3.77 -16.38 10.82
N GLU A 719 4.86 -16.77 10.15
CA GLU A 719 5.73 -17.87 10.56
C GLU A 719 6.45 -17.59 11.89
N HIS A 720 7.05 -16.38 12.02
CA HIS A 720 7.69 -15.95 13.26
C HIS A 720 6.69 -15.90 14.42
N LEU A 721 5.53 -15.28 14.18
CA LEU A 721 4.45 -15.19 15.16
C LEU A 721 4.02 -16.56 15.67
N HIS A 722 3.76 -17.51 14.75
CA HIS A 722 3.33 -18.84 15.10
C HIS A 722 4.39 -19.60 15.93
N ARG A 723 5.67 -19.57 15.50
CA ARG A 723 6.76 -20.25 16.21
C ARG A 723 6.96 -19.71 17.62
N ILE A 724 7.01 -18.38 17.76
CA ILE A 724 7.23 -17.72 19.04
C ILE A 724 6.06 -18.03 20.00
N ARG A 725 4.80 -17.91 19.53
CA ARG A 725 3.63 -18.20 20.34
C ARG A 725 3.53 -19.66 20.77
N ALA A 726 3.89 -20.60 19.90
CA ALA A 726 3.82 -22.02 20.20
C ALA A 726 4.70 -22.41 21.41
N VAL A 727 5.83 -21.74 21.58
CA VAL A 727 6.85 -22.08 22.58
C VAL A 727 6.80 -21.18 23.81
N PHE A 728 6.79 -19.86 23.62
CA PHE A 728 6.81 -18.89 24.71
C PHE A 728 5.42 -18.59 25.29
N GLN A 729 4.34 -18.93 24.58
CA GLN A 729 2.95 -18.79 25.00
C GLN A 729 2.64 -17.49 25.73
N PRO A 730 3.06 -16.32 25.18
CA PRO A 730 2.92 -15.05 25.90
C PRO A 730 1.45 -14.66 26.04
N GLU A 731 1.10 -14.11 27.21
CA GLU A 731 -0.20 -13.48 27.45
C GLU A 731 -0.33 -12.21 26.62
N LEU A 732 0.72 -11.41 26.60
CA LEU A 732 0.85 -10.19 25.78
C LEU A 732 1.98 -10.34 24.77
N PHE A 733 1.70 -10.07 23.49
CA PHE A 733 2.71 -10.10 22.46
C PHE A 733 2.64 -8.82 21.63
N PHE A 734 3.67 -7.98 21.72
CA PHE A 734 3.72 -6.71 21.00
C PHE A 734 4.67 -6.76 19.82
N ASN A 735 4.21 -6.17 18.69
CA ASN A 735 5.05 -5.80 17.56
C ASN A 735 5.36 -4.32 17.65
N ALA A 736 6.62 -3.96 17.79
CA ALA A 736 7.13 -2.62 18.01
C ALA A 736 7.84 -2.11 16.75
N TYR A 737 7.59 -0.85 16.40
CA TYR A 737 8.18 -0.21 15.23
C TYR A 737 8.74 1.16 15.60
N GLY A 738 9.95 1.46 15.12
CA GLY A 738 10.49 2.81 15.14
C GLY A 738 11.94 2.91 14.67
N PRO A 739 12.30 4.04 14.06
CA PRO A 739 13.67 4.47 13.87
C PRO A 739 14.17 5.25 15.10
N THR A 740 15.46 5.26 15.32
CA THR A 740 16.11 5.93 16.45
C THR A 740 15.79 7.43 16.55
N GLU A 741 15.59 8.07 15.40
CA GLU A 741 15.21 9.47 15.25
C GLU A 741 13.82 9.82 15.85
N THR A 742 13.00 8.80 16.12
CA THR A 742 11.68 8.94 16.74
C THR A 742 11.62 8.40 18.16
N VAL A 743 12.79 8.26 18.79
CA VAL A 743 12.98 7.79 20.17
C VAL A 743 12.38 6.40 20.36
N VAL A 744 13.10 5.42 19.87
CA VAL A 744 12.89 3.96 19.94
C VAL A 744 11.64 3.48 19.21
N MET A 745 10.44 3.65 19.78
CA MET A 745 9.23 3.01 19.30
C MET A 745 8.03 3.98 19.28
N PRO A 746 7.78 4.69 18.18
CA PRO A 746 6.61 5.54 18.03
C PRO A 746 5.30 4.79 17.76
N LEU A 747 5.34 3.55 17.24
CA LEU A 747 4.16 2.73 17.02
C LEU A 747 4.31 1.34 17.62
N ALA A 748 3.20 0.78 18.09
CA ALA A 748 3.13 -0.60 18.58
C ALA A 748 1.75 -1.21 18.31
N SER A 749 1.74 -2.53 18.11
CA SER A 749 0.55 -3.33 17.89
C SER A 749 0.56 -4.55 18.82
N LEU A 750 -0.60 -4.89 19.38
CA LEU A 750 -0.81 -6.18 20.02
C LEU A 750 -0.96 -7.23 18.91
N ALA A 751 -0.03 -8.19 18.86
CA ALA A 751 -0.05 -9.22 17.85
C ALA A 751 -1.28 -10.16 18.04
N PRO A 752 -1.98 -10.54 16.96
CA PRO A 752 -3.12 -11.45 17.04
C PRO A 752 -2.67 -12.87 17.43
N GLN A 753 -3.60 -13.73 17.79
CA GLN A 753 -3.32 -15.14 18.08
C GLN A 753 -2.84 -15.87 16.81
N GLN A 754 -3.43 -15.54 15.69
CA GLN A 754 -3.03 -16.00 14.35
C GLN A 754 -3.16 -14.84 13.39
N LEU A 755 -2.26 -14.76 12.42
CA LEU A 755 -2.35 -13.76 11.36
C LEU A 755 -3.50 -14.15 10.42
N PRO A 756 -4.38 -13.22 10.05
CA PRO A 756 -5.42 -13.47 9.05
C PRO A 756 -4.85 -14.00 7.73
N GLU A 757 -5.64 -14.82 7.03
CA GLU A 757 -5.25 -15.37 5.73
C GLU A 757 -5.02 -14.24 4.72
N GLY A 758 -3.90 -14.30 4.01
CA GLY A 758 -3.50 -13.27 3.04
C GLY A 758 -2.67 -12.11 3.61
N GLU A 759 -2.50 -12.01 4.93
CA GLU A 759 -1.62 -11.01 5.54
C GLU A 759 -0.16 -11.51 5.61
N ALA A 760 0.78 -10.67 5.17
CA ALA A 760 2.20 -11.04 5.15
C ALA A 760 2.88 -10.92 6.53
N SER A 761 2.49 -9.93 7.32
CA SER A 761 3.08 -9.61 8.62
C SER A 761 2.09 -8.93 9.56
N VAL A 762 2.41 -8.96 10.86
CA VAL A 762 1.65 -8.23 11.88
C VAL A 762 1.79 -6.73 11.64
N PRO A 763 0.70 -5.95 11.66
CA PRO A 763 0.76 -4.49 11.53
C PRO A 763 1.72 -3.86 12.55
N ILE A 764 2.29 -2.72 12.20
CA ILE A 764 3.14 -1.94 13.13
C ILE A 764 2.32 -1.14 14.15
N GLY A 765 1.01 -1.06 13.95
CA GLY A 765 0.05 -0.68 14.97
C GLY A 765 -0.34 0.79 14.99
N GLN A 766 -0.44 1.32 16.21
CA GLN A 766 -0.89 2.67 16.51
C GLN A 766 0.18 3.44 17.28
N VAL A 767 0.02 4.76 17.34
CA VAL A 767 0.93 5.68 18.02
C VAL A 767 1.07 5.36 19.50
N VAL A 768 2.31 5.48 20.01
CA VAL A 768 2.68 5.34 21.43
C VAL A 768 3.14 6.69 21.97
N GLY A 769 2.51 7.15 23.03
CA GLY A 769 2.85 8.39 23.72
C GLY A 769 2.40 9.67 23.00
N ALA A 770 3.05 10.78 23.31
CA ALA A 770 2.73 12.11 22.77
C ALA A 770 3.30 12.30 21.36
N ARG A 771 2.89 11.44 20.43
CA ARG A 771 3.31 11.49 19.02
C ARG A 771 2.11 11.56 18.11
N VAL A 772 2.33 11.93 16.87
CA VAL A 772 1.38 11.83 15.76
C VAL A 772 2.04 11.08 14.63
N ALA A 773 1.26 10.36 13.86
CA ALA A 773 1.71 9.72 12.64
C ALA A 773 0.88 10.22 11.46
N TYR A 774 1.52 10.45 10.33
CA TYR A 774 0.83 10.79 9.09
C TYR A 774 1.32 9.88 7.98
N ILE A 775 0.42 9.51 7.09
CA ILE A 775 0.75 8.79 5.86
C ILE A 775 0.56 9.76 4.72
N LEU A 776 1.66 10.12 4.08
CA LEU A 776 1.70 11.21 3.11
C LEU A 776 2.19 10.71 1.75
N ASP A 777 1.71 11.36 0.70
CA ASP A 777 2.25 11.20 -0.65
C ASP A 777 3.57 12.01 -0.83
N ALA A 778 4.11 11.98 -2.05
CA ALA A 778 5.36 12.68 -2.38
C ALA A 778 5.27 14.21 -2.24
N ASP A 779 4.05 14.76 -2.30
CA ASP A 779 3.75 16.19 -2.20
C ASP A 779 3.35 16.61 -0.76
N LEU A 780 3.54 15.73 0.23
CA LEU A 780 3.17 15.92 1.65
C LEU A 780 1.65 16.08 1.89
N ALA A 781 0.82 15.60 0.98
CA ALA A 781 -0.62 15.52 1.18
C ALA A 781 -1.01 14.19 1.84
N LEU A 782 -2.06 14.22 2.68
CA LEU A 782 -2.62 13.00 3.29
C LEU A 782 -3.15 12.07 2.21
N VAL A 783 -2.80 10.80 2.31
CA VAL A 783 -3.36 9.76 1.45
C VAL A 783 -4.69 9.25 2.02
N PRO A 784 -5.63 8.79 1.16
CA PRO A 784 -6.86 8.16 1.63
C PRO A 784 -6.60 6.90 2.45
N GLN A 785 -7.54 6.53 3.31
CA GLN A 785 -7.46 5.28 4.06
C GLN A 785 -7.27 4.08 3.13
N GLY A 786 -6.28 3.25 3.43
CA GLY A 786 -5.90 2.09 2.63
C GLY A 786 -4.97 2.40 1.45
N ALA A 787 -4.78 3.67 1.07
CA ALA A 787 -3.73 4.03 0.12
C ALA A 787 -2.35 3.94 0.77
N SER A 788 -1.34 3.65 -0.04
CA SER A 788 0.05 3.61 0.40
C SER A 788 0.67 5.00 0.36
N GLY A 789 1.49 5.30 1.35
CA GLY A 789 2.25 6.54 1.44
C GLY A 789 3.46 6.40 2.35
N GLU A 790 4.30 7.40 2.38
CA GLU A 790 5.43 7.45 3.30
C GLU A 790 4.95 7.77 4.71
N LEU A 791 5.46 7.04 5.71
CA LEU A 791 5.18 7.30 7.10
C LEU A 791 5.99 8.50 7.62
N TYR A 792 5.30 9.46 8.19
CA TYR A 792 5.87 10.59 8.91
C TYR A 792 5.47 10.55 10.38
N ILE A 793 6.43 10.77 11.26
CA ILE A 793 6.19 10.82 12.71
C ILE A 793 6.43 12.24 13.21
N GLY A 794 5.49 12.77 13.99
CA GLY A 794 5.54 14.09 14.58
C GLY A 794 5.29 14.10 16.07
N GLY A 795 5.22 15.31 16.63
CA GLY A 795 4.99 15.54 18.05
C GLY A 795 6.28 15.63 18.88
N PRO A 796 6.16 15.77 20.20
CA PRO A 796 7.30 16.01 21.09
C PRO A 796 8.20 14.80 21.31
N GLY A 797 7.88 13.62 20.77
CA GLY A 797 8.69 12.40 20.87
C GLY A 797 9.73 12.25 19.75
N LEU A 798 10.17 13.35 19.10
CA LEU A 798 11.20 13.31 18.07
C LEU A 798 12.58 13.66 18.66
N ALA A 799 13.63 13.03 18.15
CA ALA A 799 15.00 13.42 18.43
C ALA A 799 15.26 14.90 18.04
N GLN A 800 16.27 15.51 18.68
CA GLN A 800 16.67 16.88 18.36
C GLN A 800 17.21 17.01 16.92
N GLY A 801 17.81 15.96 16.40
CA GLY A 801 18.38 15.85 15.07
C GLY A 801 19.71 15.09 15.09
N TYR A 802 20.48 15.24 14.00
CA TYR A 802 21.79 14.60 13.86
C TYR A 802 22.92 15.52 14.36
N HIS A 803 23.82 14.97 15.16
CA HIS A 803 24.95 15.68 15.71
C HIS A 803 25.84 16.26 14.60
N GLN A 804 26.09 17.57 14.65
CA GLN A 804 26.91 18.31 13.69
C GLN A 804 26.54 18.08 12.20
N ARG A 805 25.32 17.72 11.91
CA ARG A 805 24.80 17.46 10.55
C ARG A 805 23.52 18.27 10.28
N PRO A 806 23.59 19.62 10.22
CA PRO A 806 22.38 20.45 10.09
C PRO A 806 21.66 20.25 8.76
N GLY A 807 22.38 20.02 7.65
CA GLY A 807 21.77 19.75 6.34
C GLY A 807 20.96 18.46 6.34
N MET A 808 21.53 17.36 6.84
CA MET A 808 20.83 16.07 6.97
C MET A 808 19.65 16.17 7.95
N THR A 809 19.79 16.97 9.01
CA THR A 809 18.68 17.21 9.95
C THR A 809 17.53 17.91 9.24
N ALA A 810 17.79 18.95 8.47
CA ALA A 810 16.77 19.69 7.72
C ALA A 810 16.09 18.84 6.63
N GLU A 811 16.83 17.91 6.01
CA GLU A 811 16.30 16.99 5.00
C GLU A 811 15.32 15.96 5.59
N ARG A 812 15.60 15.46 6.82
CA ARG A 812 14.81 14.39 7.44
C ARG A 812 13.79 14.89 8.46
N PHE A 813 14.02 16.03 9.10
CA PHE A 813 13.09 16.66 10.04
C PHE A 813 12.47 17.89 9.38
N VAL A 814 11.38 17.65 8.66
CA VAL A 814 10.67 18.68 7.88
C VAL A 814 9.62 19.42 8.74
N ALA A 815 9.13 20.56 8.28
CA ALA A 815 8.05 21.27 8.95
C ALA A 815 6.75 20.43 8.93
N ASP A 816 5.99 20.49 10.04
CA ASP A 816 4.66 19.86 10.13
C ASP A 816 3.60 20.80 9.57
N PRO A 817 2.99 20.48 8.42
CA PRO A 817 1.97 21.34 7.80
C PRO A 817 0.60 21.25 8.49
N PHE A 818 0.42 20.30 9.42
CA PHE A 818 -0.89 20.04 10.03
C PHE A 818 -1.02 20.60 11.45
N SER A 819 0.09 20.77 12.19
CA SER A 819 0.05 21.16 13.60
C SER A 819 -0.34 22.62 13.84
N GLY A 820 -0.12 23.51 12.88
CA GLY A 820 -0.35 24.96 13.02
C GLY A 820 0.51 25.67 14.10
N GLN A 821 1.41 24.95 14.79
CA GLN A 821 2.21 25.43 15.91
C GLN A 821 3.73 25.35 15.68
N GLY A 822 4.16 25.15 14.43
CA GLY A 822 5.57 25.08 14.07
C GLY A 822 6.23 23.75 14.49
N GLY A 823 5.48 22.66 14.51
CA GLY A 823 5.97 21.29 14.75
C GLY A 823 6.92 20.79 13.67
N ARG A 824 7.56 19.67 13.94
CA ARG A 824 8.40 18.94 12.97
C ARG A 824 7.86 17.53 12.73
N LEU A 825 8.09 17.03 11.53
CA LEU A 825 7.85 15.64 11.14
C LEU A 825 9.19 14.99 10.82
N TYR A 826 9.40 13.78 11.31
CA TYR A 826 10.50 12.93 10.85
C TYR A 826 10.04 12.10 9.66
N ARG A 827 10.77 12.23 8.57
CA ARG A 827 10.59 11.48 7.33
C ARG A 827 11.23 10.12 7.45
N THR A 828 10.42 9.05 7.60
CA THR A 828 10.96 7.72 7.92
C THR A 828 11.58 6.99 6.73
N GLY A 829 11.11 7.23 5.51
CA GLY A 829 11.43 6.46 4.32
C GLY A 829 10.73 5.10 4.27
N ASP A 830 9.80 4.83 5.17
CA ASP A 830 9.02 3.60 5.20
C ASP A 830 7.68 3.78 4.47
N LEU A 831 7.39 2.89 3.54
CA LEU A 831 6.11 2.81 2.84
C LEU A 831 5.11 2.04 3.70
N VAL A 832 3.97 2.65 3.96
CA VAL A 832 2.93 2.08 4.83
C VAL A 832 1.54 2.34 4.27
N ARG A 833 0.54 1.69 4.85
CA ARG A 833 -0.87 2.05 4.65
C ARG A 833 -1.65 1.94 5.96
N GLN A 834 -2.73 2.72 6.09
CA GLN A 834 -3.67 2.58 7.20
C GLN A 834 -4.77 1.60 6.81
N ARG A 835 -4.98 0.57 7.61
CA ARG A 835 -6.05 -0.42 7.44
C ARG A 835 -7.41 0.14 7.87
N ALA A 836 -8.48 -0.58 7.52
CA ALA A 836 -9.84 -0.23 7.92
C ALA A 836 -10.05 -0.25 9.46
N ASP A 837 -9.29 -1.09 10.19
CA ASP A 837 -9.29 -1.16 11.65
C ASP A 837 -8.45 -0.04 12.32
N GLY A 838 -7.88 0.88 11.53
CA GLY A 838 -7.06 2.00 11.98
C GLY A 838 -5.60 1.64 12.28
N LEU A 839 -5.19 0.38 12.14
CA LEU A 839 -3.79 -0.03 12.31
C LEU A 839 -2.94 0.35 11.09
N VAL A 840 -1.69 0.69 11.34
CA VAL A 840 -0.71 0.95 10.28
C VAL A 840 -0.01 -0.36 9.91
N GLU A 841 -0.02 -0.67 8.63
CA GLU A 841 0.66 -1.82 8.03
C GLU A 841 1.93 -1.36 7.32
N TYR A 842 3.01 -2.09 7.52
CA TYR A 842 4.30 -1.85 6.87
C TYR A 842 4.36 -2.58 5.52
N LEU A 843 4.65 -1.86 4.44
CA LEU A 843 4.71 -2.39 3.08
C LEU A 843 6.15 -2.54 2.56
N GLY A 844 7.09 -1.78 3.12
CA GLY A 844 8.47 -1.82 2.66
C GLY A 844 9.22 -0.51 2.88
N ARG A 845 10.35 -0.36 2.18
CA ARG A 845 11.16 0.87 2.17
C ARG A 845 11.04 1.56 0.80
N ILE A 846 11.01 2.89 0.83
CA ILE A 846 11.08 3.71 -0.38
C ILE A 846 12.53 3.84 -0.86
N ASP A 847 13.49 3.78 0.09
CA ASP A 847 14.92 3.81 -0.18
C ASP A 847 15.56 2.40 -0.17
N HIS A 848 16.86 2.32 -0.44
CA HIS A 848 17.60 1.04 -0.50
C HIS A 848 18.08 0.53 0.85
N GLN A 849 17.65 1.16 1.95
CA GLN A 849 18.02 0.72 3.30
C GLN A 849 17.35 -0.62 3.64
N VAL A 850 18.07 -1.50 4.30
CA VAL A 850 17.56 -2.81 4.71
C VAL A 850 17.70 -3.03 6.21
N LYS A 851 16.82 -3.86 6.78
CA LYS A 851 16.93 -4.36 8.14
C LYS A 851 17.21 -5.87 8.10
N ILE A 852 18.36 -6.29 8.64
CA ILE A 852 18.77 -7.69 8.68
C ILE A 852 19.18 -8.04 10.10
N ARG A 853 18.50 -9.00 10.72
CA ARG A 853 18.69 -9.41 12.14
C ARG A 853 18.64 -8.23 13.12
N GLY A 854 17.76 -7.27 12.85
CA GLY A 854 17.58 -6.05 13.63
C GLY A 854 18.61 -4.94 13.36
N PHE A 855 19.64 -5.18 12.56
CA PHE A 855 20.58 -4.16 12.15
C PHE A 855 20.02 -3.29 11.03
N ARG A 856 20.09 -1.99 11.19
CA ARG A 856 19.80 -1.00 10.15
C ARG A 856 21.02 -0.86 9.27
N ILE A 857 20.92 -1.29 8.01
CA ILE A 857 22.04 -1.38 7.07
C ILE A 857 21.78 -0.45 5.89
N GLU A 858 22.69 0.49 5.67
CA GLU A 858 22.77 1.26 4.46
C GLU A 858 23.67 0.48 3.47
N LEU A 859 23.12 0.01 2.37
CA LEU A 859 23.90 -0.74 1.37
C LEU A 859 25.04 0.11 0.82
N GLY A 860 24.81 1.43 0.64
CA GLY A 860 25.84 2.39 0.24
C GLY A 860 27.01 2.55 1.22
N GLU A 861 26.84 2.26 2.51
CA GLU A 861 27.95 2.24 3.50
C GLU A 861 28.93 1.11 3.16
N ILE A 862 28.41 -0.06 2.82
CA ILE A 862 29.23 -1.24 2.44
C ILE A 862 29.90 -0.97 1.08
N GLU A 863 29.18 -0.41 0.11
CA GLU A 863 29.72 -0.04 -1.21
C GLU A 863 30.86 0.96 -1.08
N THR A 864 30.69 2.00 -0.26
CA THR A 864 31.73 3.01 0.00
C THR A 864 32.98 2.38 0.60
N ARG A 865 32.81 1.49 1.57
CA ARG A 865 33.95 0.77 2.18
C ARG A 865 34.67 -0.16 1.21
N LEU A 866 33.94 -0.82 0.31
CA LEU A 866 34.52 -1.64 -0.75
C LEU A 866 35.33 -0.78 -1.74
N LEU A 867 34.83 0.41 -2.08
CA LEU A 867 35.48 1.35 -3.02
C LEU A 867 36.75 2.00 -2.45
N GLU A 868 36.91 2.07 -1.12
CA GLU A 868 38.15 2.51 -0.48
C GLU A 868 39.34 1.57 -0.77
N HIS A 869 39.05 0.31 -1.12
CA HIS A 869 40.09 -0.64 -1.45
C HIS A 869 40.63 -0.38 -2.87
N GLY A 870 41.92 -0.04 -3.00
CA GLY A 870 42.53 0.41 -4.26
C GLY A 870 42.46 -0.54 -5.47
N ARG A 871 41.95 -1.77 -5.31
CA ARG A 871 41.68 -2.75 -6.37
C ARG A 871 40.20 -2.84 -6.77
N VAL A 872 39.32 -2.14 -6.08
CA VAL A 872 37.89 -2.12 -6.40
C VAL A 872 37.57 -0.84 -7.17
N ARG A 873 37.02 -0.98 -8.35
CA ARG A 873 36.62 0.13 -9.22
C ARG A 873 35.15 0.50 -9.08
N GLU A 874 34.32 -0.52 -8.95
CA GLU A 874 32.86 -0.41 -8.84
C GLU A 874 32.37 -1.47 -7.87
N ALA A 875 31.39 -1.14 -7.04
CA ALA A 875 30.76 -2.07 -6.09
C ALA A 875 29.27 -1.81 -6.06
N VAL A 876 28.47 -2.87 -6.08
CA VAL A 876 27.01 -2.85 -5.85
C VAL A 876 26.71 -3.93 -4.82
N VAL A 877 25.95 -3.55 -3.80
CA VAL A 877 25.51 -4.46 -2.74
C VAL A 877 24.00 -4.65 -2.84
N LEU A 878 23.56 -5.89 -2.87
CA LEU A 878 22.14 -6.26 -2.97
C LEU A 878 21.73 -7.11 -1.76
N ALA A 879 20.56 -6.82 -1.20
CA ALA A 879 19.93 -7.71 -0.23
C ALA A 879 19.18 -8.83 -0.96
N LEU A 880 19.52 -10.08 -0.68
CA LEU A 880 18.88 -11.23 -1.28
C LEU A 880 17.87 -11.86 -0.30
N ASP A 881 16.68 -12.14 -0.80
CA ASP A 881 15.70 -12.93 -0.06
C ASP A 881 16.06 -14.43 -0.17
N THR A 882 16.34 -15.04 0.97
CA THR A 882 16.63 -16.47 1.06
C THR A 882 15.59 -17.18 1.93
N PRO A 883 15.47 -18.53 1.85
CA PRO A 883 14.59 -19.28 2.74
C PRO A 883 14.84 -19.06 4.24
N SER A 884 16.03 -18.57 4.61
CA SER A 884 16.42 -18.23 5.98
C SER A 884 16.25 -16.73 6.33
N GLY A 885 15.62 -15.94 5.45
CA GLY A 885 15.44 -14.51 5.58
C GLY A 885 16.37 -13.70 4.66
N LYS A 886 16.28 -12.37 4.75
CA LYS A 886 17.15 -11.45 3.96
C LYS A 886 18.63 -11.63 4.38
N GLN A 887 19.49 -11.69 3.40
CA GLN A 887 20.95 -11.78 3.55
C GLN A 887 21.65 -10.73 2.70
#